data_38bfc822d98ae0670062b67b90ec7b8d
#
_entry.id   38bfc822d98ae0670062b67b90ec7b8d
#
_cell.length_a   1.000
_cell.length_b   1.000
_cell.length_c   1.000
_cell.angle_alpha   90.00
_cell.angle_beta   90.00
_cell.angle_gamma   90.00
#
_symmetry.space_group_name_H-M   'P 1'
#
loop_
_entity.id
_entity.type
_entity.pdbx_description
1 polymer ?
#
loop_
_entity_poly.entity_id
_entity_poly.type
_entity_poly.pdbx_seq_one_letter_code
_entity_poly.pdbx_strand_id
1 'polypeptide(L)'
;MTLKELQIGKSAVITKVGGEGALRQHFLDMGMIPGAEVTVVKLAPMGDPMEVQIHGYELTLRLAEAEEIEIEQIQKRTRDHRGIEQSKNTDHPGLGESGKYHSRDHENPVPEGTILTYALVGNQNCGKTTLFNQLTGARQHVGNFPGVTVDRKDGVIRGYENTEVTDLPGIYSMSPYSSEEIVSRNFVLNEKPRAIINIVDATNIERNLYLTMQLLEMDIPMVVALNMMDEVVGNQGAVDVNTMEAMLGVPVIPISAAKNEGVDELIRHAIHIAKYQECPVKQDFCDKEDHNGAVHRCIHAVVHLIEDHAEEAGIPVRFAATKVIEGDHLILNQLKLDENETEMLEHIVSQMEKERGLDRSAAIADMRFDFIERLCEQTVVKPKESRERVRSEKIDRVLTGKYTAIPCFIGIMVLVFYLTFNVIGAWLQGLLEWGIDKLSVIVDAALTAMNVNAAIHSLVIDGIFTGVGSVLSFLPIIVTLFFFLSLMEDSGYIARVAFVMDKLLRKIGLSGRSIVPMLIGFGCTVPAVMATRTLTSERDRKMTILLTPFMSCTAKLPIYAFFVSVFFPKYGGLVMSGLYVLGILIGTLIAFLYKGTLFKGKPVPFVMELPNYRMPGIKNVEQLLWEKAKDFLQKAFSVILIATIVVWFLQSFDLHFNMVTDSADSMLAKVAGLLTPLFAPLGLGDWRICTSLLSGFMAKESVVSTLEVLFGGDIGTVLTTSSAAALLVFSLLYTPCVAAIASIKRELGSKWAVIVVIWQCVIAWAAAFITHLLIH
;
A
#
# COMPACT_ATOMS: atom_id res chain seq x y z
N MET A 1 21.16 -20.03 21.55
CA MET A 1 20.14 -20.58 20.63
C MET A 1 19.49 -19.42 19.90
N THR A 2 19.18 -19.55 18.61
CA THR A 2 18.51 -18.46 17.88
C THR A 2 17.01 -18.67 17.84
N LEU A 3 16.23 -17.60 17.62
CA LEU A 3 14.77 -17.66 17.52
C LEU A 3 14.31 -18.59 16.36
N LYS A 4 15.11 -18.69 15.30
CA LYS A 4 14.88 -19.62 14.19
C LYS A 4 14.80 -21.09 14.63
N GLU A 5 15.53 -21.47 15.68
CA GLU A 5 15.62 -22.85 16.18
C GLU A 5 14.49 -23.19 17.16
N LEU A 6 13.70 -22.20 17.60
CA LEU A 6 12.60 -22.40 18.52
C LEU A 6 11.45 -23.14 17.86
N GLN A 7 10.97 -24.21 18.50
CA GLN A 7 9.87 -25.03 17.98
C GLN A 7 8.51 -24.33 18.09
N ILE A 8 7.59 -24.62 17.19
CA ILE A 8 6.22 -24.12 17.22
C ILE A 8 5.56 -24.45 18.57
N GLY A 9 4.90 -23.46 19.15
CA GLY A 9 4.22 -23.55 20.45
C GLY A 9 5.16 -23.49 21.67
N LYS A 10 6.46 -23.24 21.48
CA LYS A 10 7.41 -23.05 22.59
C LYS A 10 7.68 -21.57 22.82
N SER A 11 7.90 -21.21 24.08
CA SER A 11 8.30 -19.86 24.51
C SER A 11 9.79 -19.81 24.88
N ALA A 12 10.38 -18.64 24.70
CA ALA A 12 11.75 -18.33 25.08
C ALA A 12 11.86 -16.85 25.47
N VAL A 13 12.91 -16.48 26.15
CA VAL A 13 13.25 -15.06 26.41
C VAL A 13 14.32 -14.63 25.44
N ILE A 14 14.16 -13.44 24.88
CA ILE A 14 15.17 -12.79 24.04
C ILE A 14 16.34 -12.37 24.92
N THR A 15 17.54 -12.81 24.60
CA THR A 15 18.77 -12.41 25.31
C THR A 15 19.51 -11.32 24.57
N LYS A 16 19.47 -11.33 23.23
CA LYS A 16 20.13 -10.34 22.40
C LYS A 16 19.46 -10.21 21.05
N VAL A 17 19.36 -8.98 20.56
CA VAL A 17 18.88 -8.65 19.21
C VAL A 17 20.09 -8.23 18.39
N GLY A 18 20.47 -9.05 17.41
CA GLY A 18 21.55 -8.81 16.48
C GLY A 18 21.12 -7.93 15.30
N GLY A 19 22.01 -7.84 14.30
CA GLY A 19 21.83 -6.96 13.15
C GLY A 19 22.36 -5.56 13.40
N GLU A 20 22.32 -4.71 12.38
CA GLU A 20 22.83 -3.33 12.42
C GLU A 20 21.85 -2.36 11.75
N GLY A 21 21.94 -1.08 12.12
CA GLY A 21 21.22 0.02 11.49
C GLY A 21 19.70 -0.04 11.62
N ALA A 22 19.00 0.47 10.62
CA ALA A 22 17.54 0.68 10.66
C ALA A 22 16.72 -0.61 10.85
N LEU A 23 17.20 -1.76 10.40
CA LEU A 23 16.50 -3.04 10.60
C LEU A 23 16.49 -3.45 12.07
N ARG A 24 17.62 -3.36 12.74
CA ARG A 24 17.73 -3.66 14.15
C ARG A 24 16.86 -2.73 14.99
N GLN A 25 16.92 -1.42 14.70
CA GLN A 25 16.04 -0.43 15.34
C GLN A 25 14.56 -0.79 15.15
N HIS A 26 14.19 -1.23 13.94
CA HIS A 26 12.84 -1.66 13.68
C HIS A 26 12.39 -2.87 14.51
N PHE A 27 13.27 -3.85 14.76
CA PHE A 27 12.96 -4.96 15.67
C PHE A 27 12.73 -4.49 17.11
N LEU A 28 13.55 -3.57 17.59
CA LEU A 28 13.42 -3.00 18.93
C LEU A 28 12.10 -2.18 19.03
N ASP A 29 11.79 -1.35 18.04
CA ASP A 29 10.54 -0.59 17.96
C ASP A 29 9.31 -1.51 17.88
N MET A 30 9.50 -2.75 17.38
CA MET A 30 8.50 -3.81 17.35
C MET A 30 8.47 -4.67 18.63
N GLY A 31 9.12 -4.24 19.70
CA GLY A 31 9.13 -4.93 21.00
C GLY A 31 10.02 -6.17 21.07
N MET A 32 10.84 -6.43 20.08
CA MET A 32 11.88 -7.46 20.15
C MET A 32 13.05 -6.92 20.98
N ILE A 33 12.89 -6.90 22.30
CA ILE A 33 13.88 -6.37 23.23
C ILE A 33 14.46 -7.49 24.10
N PRO A 34 15.72 -7.38 24.58
CA PRO A 34 16.26 -8.31 25.55
C PRO A 34 15.37 -8.36 26.81
N GLY A 35 15.07 -9.55 27.30
CA GLY A 35 14.14 -9.77 28.40
C GLY A 35 12.71 -10.09 28.00
N ALA A 36 12.27 -9.76 26.78
CA ALA A 36 10.91 -10.04 26.30
C ALA A 36 10.69 -11.53 26.06
N GLU A 37 9.50 -12.04 26.45
CA GLU A 37 9.07 -13.41 26.17
C GLU A 37 8.50 -13.48 24.74
N VAL A 38 9.04 -14.40 23.94
CA VAL A 38 8.59 -14.67 22.57
C VAL A 38 8.13 -16.10 22.42
N THR A 39 6.99 -16.31 21.74
CA THR A 39 6.43 -17.64 21.45
C THR A 39 6.27 -17.83 19.96
N VAL A 40 6.74 -18.93 19.39
CA VAL A 40 6.51 -19.26 17.96
C VAL A 40 5.10 -19.81 17.79
N VAL A 41 4.26 -19.12 17.00
CA VAL A 41 2.87 -19.50 16.75
C VAL A 41 2.78 -20.49 15.60
N LYS A 42 3.31 -20.13 14.44
CA LYS A 42 3.31 -20.99 13.23
C LYS A 42 4.40 -20.55 12.24
N LEU A 43 4.62 -21.42 11.24
CA LEU A 43 5.41 -21.10 10.06
C LEU A 43 4.50 -20.98 8.84
N ALA A 44 4.89 -20.11 7.90
CA ALA A 44 4.23 -20.05 6.60
C ALA A 44 4.24 -21.44 5.92
N PRO A 45 3.31 -21.75 5.00
CA PRO A 45 3.19 -23.07 4.36
C PRO A 45 4.49 -23.58 3.71
N MET A 46 5.33 -22.68 3.24
CA MET A 46 6.64 -23.00 2.66
C MET A 46 7.77 -23.04 3.69
N GLY A 47 7.46 -22.94 5.00
CA GLY A 47 8.41 -22.95 6.11
C GLY A 47 9.10 -21.61 6.38
N ASP A 48 8.75 -20.52 5.71
CA ASP A 48 9.32 -19.17 5.88
C ASP A 48 8.37 -18.16 5.21
N PRO A 49 7.94 -17.06 5.89
CA PRO A 49 8.36 -16.58 7.21
C PRO A 49 7.74 -17.33 8.40
N MET A 50 8.20 -16.98 9.61
CA MET A 50 7.63 -17.44 10.87
C MET A 50 6.73 -16.37 11.49
N GLU A 51 5.73 -16.80 12.25
CA GLU A 51 4.88 -15.95 13.05
C GLU A 51 5.17 -16.19 14.53
N VAL A 52 5.40 -15.11 15.25
CA VAL A 52 5.70 -15.12 16.68
C VAL A 52 4.76 -14.23 17.45
N GLN A 53 4.49 -14.58 18.69
CA GLN A 53 3.76 -13.75 19.64
C GLN A 53 4.74 -13.11 20.62
N ILE A 54 4.61 -11.79 20.81
CA ILE A 54 5.40 -10.99 21.73
C ILE A 54 4.53 -9.88 22.32
N HIS A 55 4.64 -9.53 23.60
CA HIS A 55 3.82 -8.53 24.30
C HIS A 55 2.30 -8.64 24.02
N GLY A 56 1.80 -9.86 23.72
CA GLY A 56 0.38 -10.12 23.46
C GLY A 56 -0.11 -9.92 22.04
N TYR A 57 0.72 -9.50 21.09
CA TYR A 57 0.41 -9.38 19.65
C TYR A 57 1.24 -10.33 18.79
N GLU A 58 0.82 -10.52 17.54
CA GLU A 58 1.45 -11.43 16.58
C GLU A 58 2.26 -10.64 15.55
N LEU A 59 3.48 -11.12 15.28
CA LEU A 59 4.44 -10.52 14.38
C LEU A 59 5.01 -11.58 13.45
N THR A 60 5.21 -11.23 12.18
CA THR A 60 5.86 -12.13 11.21
C THR A 60 7.31 -11.72 10.96
N LEU A 61 8.21 -12.70 10.95
CA LEU A 61 9.64 -12.55 10.71
C LEU A 61 10.11 -13.58 9.68
N ARG A 62 11.06 -13.22 8.85
CA ARG A 62 11.77 -14.21 8.04
C ARG A 62 12.73 -15.04 8.91
N LEU A 63 12.96 -16.29 8.53
CA LEU A 63 13.92 -17.13 9.25
C LEU A 63 15.34 -16.56 9.28
N ALA A 64 15.73 -15.81 8.25
CA ALA A 64 17.01 -15.12 8.22
C ALA A 64 17.07 -13.95 9.22
N GLU A 65 15.95 -13.30 9.50
CA GLU A 65 15.81 -12.24 10.50
C GLU A 65 15.76 -12.84 11.92
N ALA A 66 15.05 -13.95 12.08
CA ALA A 66 14.98 -14.70 13.33
C ALA A 66 16.32 -15.34 13.73
N GLU A 67 17.25 -15.52 12.78
CA GLU A 67 18.62 -16.01 13.04
C GLU A 67 19.48 -14.97 13.75
N GLU A 68 19.18 -13.69 13.60
CA GLU A 68 19.86 -12.57 14.28
C GLU A 68 19.40 -12.38 15.74
N ILE A 69 18.33 -13.07 16.19
CA ILE A 69 17.77 -12.92 17.53
C ILE A 69 18.20 -14.10 18.39
N GLU A 70 19.00 -13.85 19.41
CA GLU A 70 19.45 -14.86 20.37
C GLU A 70 18.39 -15.01 21.48
N ILE A 71 18.12 -16.26 21.86
CA ILE A 71 17.08 -16.59 22.86
C ILE A 71 17.59 -17.63 23.87
N GLU A 72 17.00 -17.60 25.06
CA GLU A 72 17.14 -18.64 26.08
C GLU A 72 15.79 -19.31 26.34
N GLN A 73 15.72 -20.63 26.22
CA GLN A 73 14.49 -21.37 26.34
C GLN A 73 14.04 -21.47 27.80
N ILE A 74 12.81 -21.05 28.10
CA ILE A 74 12.21 -21.13 29.43
C ILE A 74 11.21 -22.27 29.49
N GLN A 75 11.22 -23.05 30.60
CA GLN A 75 10.06 -23.84 31.00
C GLN A 75 8.97 -22.90 31.46
N LYS A 76 7.76 -23.01 30.85
CA LYS A 76 6.59 -22.17 31.08
C LYS A 76 6.51 -21.64 32.51
N ARG A 77 6.81 -20.37 32.73
CA ARG A 77 6.34 -19.66 33.91
C ARG A 77 4.87 -19.31 33.65
N THR A 78 3.96 -19.96 34.36
CA THR A 78 2.61 -19.46 34.55
C THR A 78 2.74 -18.15 35.34
N ARG A 79 2.75 -17.02 34.66
CA ARG A 79 2.48 -15.74 35.30
C ARG A 79 1.03 -15.81 35.77
N ASP A 80 0.80 -15.90 37.07
CA ASP A 80 -0.49 -15.66 37.71
C ASP A 80 -0.85 -14.20 37.38
N HIS A 81 -1.73 -14.00 36.39
CA HIS A 81 -2.44 -12.74 36.29
C HIS A 81 -3.31 -12.59 37.51
N ARG A 82 -2.84 -11.84 38.51
CA ARG A 82 -3.68 -11.39 39.60
C ARG A 82 -4.82 -10.62 38.95
N GLY A 83 -6.04 -11.19 39.06
CA GLY A 83 -7.22 -10.57 38.50
C GLY A 83 -7.38 -9.19 39.16
N ILE A 84 -7.24 -8.15 38.32
CA ILE A 84 -7.70 -6.81 38.70
C ILE A 84 -9.21 -6.97 38.92
N GLU A 85 -9.70 -6.62 40.11
CA GLU A 85 -11.14 -6.49 40.37
C GLU A 85 -11.75 -5.69 39.22
N GLN A 86 -12.87 -6.18 38.65
CA GLN A 86 -13.53 -5.61 37.49
C GLN A 86 -13.56 -4.09 37.59
N SER A 87 -12.66 -3.43 36.86
CA SER A 87 -12.72 -2.00 36.66
C SER A 87 -14.07 -1.70 36.02
N LYS A 88 -14.94 -0.96 36.71
CA LYS A 88 -16.17 -0.46 36.11
C LYS A 88 -15.75 0.47 34.97
N ASN A 89 -16.28 0.25 33.77
CA ASN A 89 -16.21 1.24 32.72
C ASN A 89 -16.67 2.58 33.28
N THR A 90 -15.72 3.47 33.52
CA THR A 90 -16.04 4.83 33.95
C THR A 90 -16.22 5.64 32.67
N ASP A 91 -17.38 6.30 32.55
CA ASP A 91 -17.59 7.22 31.43
C ASP A 91 -16.53 8.31 31.48
N HIS A 92 -16.08 8.72 30.28
CA HIS A 92 -15.10 9.81 30.15
C HIS A 92 -15.67 11.09 30.77
N PRO A 93 -14.90 11.81 31.61
CA PRO A 93 -15.41 12.97 32.39
C PRO A 93 -15.84 14.16 31.51
N GLY A 94 -15.45 14.24 30.24
CA GLY A 94 -15.80 15.32 29.31
C GLY A 94 -14.92 16.55 29.41
N LEU A 95 -15.18 17.54 28.53
CA LEU A 95 -14.51 18.85 28.54
C LEU A 95 -14.91 19.64 29.80
N GLY A 96 -13.95 20.15 30.53
CA GLY A 96 -14.17 21.07 31.64
C GLY A 96 -14.01 20.47 33.02
N GLU A 97 -13.49 19.27 33.16
CA GLU A 97 -12.99 18.80 34.43
C GLU A 97 -11.79 19.65 34.86
N SER A 98 -12.06 20.53 35.79
CA SER A 98 -11.16 21.43 36.48
C SER A 98 -9.72 20.93 36.59
N GLY A 99 -8.89 21.18 35.58
CA GLY A 99 -7.44 21.25 35.70
C GLY A 99 -6.68 19.96 36.03
N LYS A 100 -7.27 18.78 35.95
CA LYS A 100 -6.57 17.55 36.27
C LYS A 100 -5.67 17.06 35.10
N TYR A 101 -6.11 17.32 33.88
CA TYR A 101 -5.39 16.95 32.64
C TYR A 101 -5.10 18.18 31.75
N HIS A 102 -5.83 19.28 31.94
CA HIS A 102 -5.67 20.55 31.24
C HIS A 102 -5.04 21.55 32.19
N SER A 103 -3.77 21.82 32.04
CA SER A 103 -3.06 22.83 32.82
C SER A 103 -3.38 24.21 32.26
N ARG A 104 -4.19 25.00 32.99
CA ARG A 104 -4.52 26.39 32.64
C ARG A 104 -3.30 27.32 32.64
N ASP A 105 -2.24 26.94 33.35
CA ASP A 105 -1.04 27.77 33.53
C ASP A 105 -0.19 27.88 32.24
N HIS A 106 -0.47 27.03 31.23
CA HIS A 106 0.21 27.01 29.94
C HIS A 106 -0.72 27.28 28.75
N GLU A 107 -1.94 27.81 29.00
CA GLU A 107 -2.88 28.16 27.93
C GLU A 107 -2.32 29.33 27.11
N ASN A 108 -2.04 29.07 25.83
CA ASN A 108 -1.61 30.07 24.86
C ASN A 108 -2.60 30.11 23.70
N PRO A 109 -3.77 30.76 23.90
CA PRO A 109 -4.87 30.71 22.94
C PRO A 109 -4.47 31.28 21.59
N VAL A 110 -4.71 30.51 20.54
CA VAL A 110 -4.47 30.94 19.17
C VAL A 110 -5.47 32.04 18.80
N PRO A 111 -5.07 33.11 18.06
CA PRO A 111 -5.95 34.18 17.61
C PRO A 111 -7.19 33.67 16.88
N GLU A 112 -8.35 34.32 17.12
CA GLU A 112 -9.60 33.98 16.45
C GLU A 112 -9.46 34.08 14.92
N GLY A 113 -9.95 33.06 14.20
CA GLY A 113 -9.86 32.96 12.74
C GLY A 113 -8.62 32.24 12.21
N THR A 114 -7.71 31.81 13.09
CA THR A 114 -6.57 30.96 12.67
C THR A 114 -7.07 29.57 12.26
N ILE A 115 -6.52 29.04 11.16
CA ILE A 115 -6.80 27.66 10.73
C ILE A 115 -6.10 26.70 11.70
N LEU A 116 -6.88 25.83 12.32
CA LEU A 116 -6.38 24.78 13.18
C LEU A 116 -5.98 23.57 12.34
N THR A 117 -4.69 23.27 12.28
CA THR A 117 -4.12 22.17 11.51
C THR A 117 -3.91 20.94 12.39
N TYR A 118 -4.35 19.78 11.92
CA TYR A 118 -4.25 18.51 12.65
C TYR A 118 -3.48 17.48 11.82
N ALA A 119 -2.60 16.74 12.48
CA ALA A 119 -2.04 15.52 11.96
C ALA A 119 -2.79 14.30 12.53
N LEU A 120 -3.34 13.46 11.66
CA LEU A 120 -3.95 12.20 12.06
C LEU A 120 -2.88 11.11 11.99
N VAL A 121 -2.45 10.60 13.14
CA VAL A 121 -1.33 9.67 13.28
C VAL A 121 -1.80 8.38 13.94
N GLY A 122 -1.24 7.24 13.55
CA GLY A 122 -1.53 5.95 14.17
C GLY A 122 -0.94 4.79 13.39
N ASN A 123 -0.97 3.61 13.99
CA ASN A 123 -0.44 2.39 13.40
C ASN A 123 -1.22 1.96 12.15
N GLN A 124 -0.65 1.05 11.38
CA GLN A 124 -1.40 0.39 10.31
C GLN A 124 -2.58 -0.39 10.93
N ASN A 125 -3.72 -0.37 10.25
CA ASN A 125 -4.96 -1.06 10.66
C ASN A 125 -5.64 -0.58 11.96
N CYS A 126 -5.21 0.53 12.59
CA CYS A 126 -5.86 1.09 13.77
C CYS A 126 -7.21 1.78 13.49
N GLY A 127 -7.65 1.86 12.23
CA GLY A 127 -8.91 2.51 11.82
C GLY A 127 -8.77 3.97 11.42
N LYS A 128 -7.56 4.44 11.12
CA LYS A 128 -7.23 5.83 10.78
C LYS A 128 -8.06 6.37 9.61
N THR A 129 -8.07 5.70 8.47
CA THR A 129 -8.84 6.12 7.28
C THR A 129 -10.35 6.14 7.57
N THR A 130 -10.85 5.22 8.38
CA THR A 130 -12.26 5.21 8.81
C THR A 130 -12.59 6.45 9.62
N LEU A 131 -11.73 6.80 10.60
CA LEU A 131 -11.91 8.01 11.40
C LEU A 131 -11.78 9.27 10.54
N PHE A 132 -10.79 9.35 9.64
CA PHE A 132 -10.63 10.48 8.71
C PHE A 132 -11.90 10.72 7.88
N ASN A 133 -12.50 9.65 7.36
CA ASN A 133 -13.75 9.73 6.61
C ASN A 133 -14.94 10.17 7.48
N GLN A 134 -14.98 9.80 8.76
CA GLN A 134 -16.00 10.28 9.70
C GLN A 134 -15.81 11.77 10.01
N LEU A 135 -14.56 12.20 10.22
CA LEU A 135 -14.24 13.60 10.52
C LEU A 135 -14.55 14.53 9.33
N THR A 136 -14.14 14.15 8.12
CA THR A 136 -14.13 15.06 6.95
C THR A 136 -15.30 14.85 5.99
N GLY A 137 -15.82 13.66 5.88
CA GLY A 137 -16.88 13.30 4.93
C GLY A 137 -16.43 13.42 3.48
N ALA A 138 -17.24 14.09 2.65
CA ALA A 138 -16.98 14.29 1.21
C ALA A 138 -16.01 15.45 0.91
N ARG A 139 -15.58 16.23 1.89
CA ARG A 139 -14.71 17.40 1.73
C ARG A 139 -13.25 17.01 1.91
N GLN A 140 -12.73 16.21 0.96
CA GLN A 140 -11.35 15.71 0.98
C GLN A 140 -10.59 16.17 -0.26
N HIS A 141 -9.32 16.50 -0.08
CA HIS A 141 -8.37 16.75 -1.16
C HIS A 141 -7.30 15.65 -1.15
N VAL A 142 -7.07 15.03 -2.30
CA VAL A 142 -6.08 13.95 -2.46
C VAL A 142 -4.94 14.43 -3.32
N GLY A 143 -3.73 14.32 -2.81
CA GLY A 143 -2.48 14.65 -3.49
C GLY A 143 -1.36 13.69 -3.11
N ASN A 144 -0.13 14.05 -3.34
CA ASN A 144 1.04 13.32 -2.84
C ASN A 144 1.84 14.24 -1.91
N PHE A 145 2.52 13.66 -0.93
CA PHE A 145 3.49 14.41 -0.15
C PHE A 145 4.64 14.91 -1.04
N PRO A 146 5.18 16.10 -0.80
CA PRO A 146 6.25 16.67 -1.63
C PRO A 146 7.47 15.74 -1.75
N GLY A 147 7.92 15.49 -2.99
CA GLY A 147 9.13 14.72 -3.27
C GLY A 147 9.02 13.20 -3.14
N VAL A 148 7.86 12.69 -2.77
CA VAL A 148 7.62 11.25 -2.60
C VAL A 148 6.30 10.83 -3.24
N THR A 149 6.12 9.53 -3.45
CA THR A 149 4.91 8.95 -4.05
C THR A 149 3.92 8.40 -3.03
N VAL A 150 3.97 8.95 -1.81
CA VAL A 150 3.04 8.63 -0.73
C VAL A 150 1.82 9.55 -0.85
N ASP A 151 0.63 8.97 -0.82
CA ASP A 151 -0.62 9.74 -0.94
C ASP A 151 -0.81 10.63 0.29
N ARG A 152 -1.16 11.90 0.05
CA ARG A 152 -1.58 12.88 1.06
C ARG A 152 -3.08 13.10 0.93
N LYS A 153 -3.79 13.02 2.04
CA LYS A 153 -5.22 13.33 2.12
C LYS A 153 -5.43 14.43 3.15
N ASP A 154 -5.98 15.53 2.69
CA ASP A 154 -6.34 16.66 3.54
C ASP A 154 -7.85 16.82 3.53
N GLY A 155 -8.44 17.28 4.64
CA GLY A 155 -9.87 17.52 4.73
C GLY A 155 -10.23 18.48 5.86
N VAL A 156 -11.44 19.04 5.77
CA VAL A 156 -12.01 19.94 6.78
C VAL A 156 -12.92 19.17 7.69
N ILE A 157 -12.82 19.36 9.02
CA ILE A 157 -13.70 18.73 9.98
C ILE A 157 -15.14 19.22 9.79
N ARG A 158 -16.09 18.32 9.76
CA ARG A 158 -17.52 18.64 9.61
C ARG A 158 -18.00 19.58 10.70
N GLY A 159 -18.63 20.69 10.29
CA GLY A 159 -19.14 21.70 11.23
C GLY A 159 -18.11 22.71 11.70
N TYR A 160 -16.82 22.59 11.30
CA TYR A 160 -15.74 23.50 11.71
C TYR A 160 -14.90 23.92 10.49
N GLU A 161 -15.29 25.02 9.84
CA GLU A 161 -14.68 25.44 8.57
C GLU A 161 -13.21 25.89 8.72
N ASN A 162 -12.79 26.36 9.89
CA ASN A 162 -11.42 26.80 10.16
C ASN A 162 -10.52 25.64 10.66
N THR A 163 -10.70 24.44 10.12
CA THR A 163 -9.90 23.27 10.49
C THR A 163 -9.35 22.59 9.25
N GLU A 164 -8.17 22.01 9.36
CA GLU A 164 -7.55 21.18 8.32
C GLU A 164 -6.94 19.95 8.96
N VAL A 165 -7.37 18.77 8.53
CA VAL A 165 -6.85 17.48 9.00
C VAL A 165 -6.09 16.81 7.87
N THR A 166 -4.83 16.45 8.12
CA THR A 166 -4.01 15.67 7.20
C THR A 166 -3.93 14.22 7.69
N ASP A 167 -4.36 13.27 6.85
CA ASP A 167 -4.19 11.82 7.10
C ASP A 167 -2.76 11.42 6.77
N LEU A 168 -1.97 11.07 7.80
CA LEU A 168 -0.60 10.59 7.63
C LEU A 168 -0.58 9.09 7.37
N PRO A 169 0.43 8.56 6.68
CA PRO A 169 0.62 7.12 6.52
C PRO A 169 0.60 6.38 7.86
N GLY A 170 0.15 5.11 7.85
CA GLY A 170 0.20 4.27 9.03
C GLY A 170 1.64 3.88 9.34
N ILE A 171 2.12 4.25 10.53
CA ILE A 171 3.50 4.02 10.97
C ILE A 171 3.52 3.33 12.33
N TYR A 172 4.62 2.65 12.63
CA TYR A 172 4.79 1.99 13.91
C TYR A 172 5.71 2.74 14.86
N SER A 173 6.60 3.56 14.31
CA SER A 173 7.53 4.40 15.06
C SER A 173 7.91 5.65 14.25
N MET A 174 8.55 6.60 14.92
CA MET A 174 9.14 7.79 14.29
C MET A 174 10.59 7.56 13.84
N SER A 175 11.04 6.30 13.79
CA SER A 175 12.36 5.92 13.29
C SER A 175 12.37 5.87 11.76
N PRO A 176 13.45 6.30 11.07
CA PRO A 176 13.48 6.42 9.61
C PRO A 176 13.76 5.07 8.92
N TYR A 177 12.83 4.12 9.05
CA TYR A 177 12.96 2.79 8.47
C TYR A 177 12.30 2.69 7.09
N SER A 178 11.08 3.21 6.95
CA SER A 178 10.32 3.22 5.69
C SER A 178 10.11 4.65 5.17
N SER A 179 9.75 4.79 3.89
CA SER A 179 9.36 6.08 3.31
C SER A 179 8.15 6.70 4.01
N GLU A 180 7.24 5.89 4.50
CA GLU A 180 6.02 6.29 5.20
C GLU A 180 6.37 6.91 6.57
N GLU A 181 7.30 6.30 7.32
CA GLU A 181 7.80 6.81 8.60
C GLU A 181 8.58 8.13 8.42
N ILE A 182 9.44 8.20 7.40
CA ILE A 182 10.17 9.42 7.06
C ILE A 182 9.21 10.56 6.71
N VAL A 183 8.17 10.30 5.90
CA VAL A 183 7.17 11.30 5.51
C VAL A 183 6.38 11.78 6.72
N SER A 184 5.87 10.87 7.56
CA SER A 184 5.08 11.21 8.75
C SER A 184 5.91 12.02 9.75
N ARG A 185 7.15 11.60 10.00
CA ARG A 185 8.10 12.31 10.86
C ARG A 185 8.39 13.72 10.33
N ASN A 186 8.74 13.86 9.04
CA ASN A 186 9.05 15.15 8.44
C ASN A 186 7.84 16.07 8.43
N PHE A 187 6.63 15.54 8.24
CA PHE A 187 5.41 16.33 8.34
C PHE A 187 5.25 16.91 9.75
N VAL A 188 5.36 16.09 10.78
CA VAL A 188 5.19 16.55 12.17
C VAL A 188 6.27 17.55 12.57
N LEU A 189 7.54 17.32 12.20
CA LEU A 189 8.65 18.21 12.55
C LEU A 189 8.68 19.51 11.76
N ASN A 190 8.36 19.49 10.45
CA ASN A 190 8.54 20.64 9.57
C ASN A 190 7.27 21.48 9.40
N GLU A 191 6.09 20.79 9.22
CA GLU A 191 4.81 21.48 9.04
C GLU A 191 4.23 21.95 10.39
N LYS A 192 4.68 21.36 11.51
CA LYS A 192 4.30 21.71 12.88
C LYS A 192 2.79 21.87 13.03
N PRO A 193 2.00 20.78 12.93
CA PRO A 193 0.55 20.86 13.07
C PRO A 193 0.19 21.43 14.46
N ARG A 194 -0.94 22.15 14.54
CA ARG A 194 -1.40 22.75 15.81
C ARG A 194 -1.82 21.72 16.85
N ALA A 195 -2.22 20.52 16.39
CA ALA A 195 -2.46 19.41 17.27
C ALA A 195 -2.31 18.06 16.52
N ILE A 196 -2.11 16.99 17.28
CA ILE A 196 -2.07 15.60 16.80
C ILE A 196 -3.32 14.88 17.31
N ILE A 197 -4.00 14.18 16.39
CA ILE A 197 -5.00 13.17 16.74
C ILE A 197 -4.31 11.82 16.57
N ASN A 198 -3.93 11.19 17.69
CA ASN A 198 -3.27 9.90 17.69
C ASN A 198 -4.31 8.78 17.86
N ILE A 199 -4.41 7.88 16.87
CA ILE A 199 -5.35 6.77 16.90
C ILE A 199 -4.64 5.52 17.41
N VAL A 200 -5.21 4.95 18.49
CA VAL A 200 -4.74 3.75 19.18
C VAL A 200 -5.77 2.66 19.03
N ASP A 201 -5.40 1.49 18.54
CA ASP A 201 -6.26 0.30 18.53
C ASP A 201 -6.31 -0.32 19.93
N ALA A 202 -7.46 -0.22 20.58
CA ALA A 202 -7.67 -0.75 21.93
C ALA A 202 -7.59 -2.28 22.03
N THR A 203 -7.69 -2.99 20.90
CA THR A 203 -7.53 -4.46 20.87
C THR A 203 -6.07 -4.90 20.88
N ASN A 204 -5.14 -4.00 20.48
CA ASN A 204 -3.69 -4.21 20.44
C ASN A 204 -2.96 -2.99 21.06
N ILE A 205 -3.38 -2.62 22.25
CA ILE A 205 -3.05 -1.33 22.87
C ILE A 205 -1.55 -1.18 23.14
N GLU A 206 -0.86 -2.20 23.65
CA GLU A 206 0.57 -2.15 23.96
C GLU A 206 1.41 -1.80 22.73
N ARG A 207 1.04 -2.39 21.63
CA ARG A 207 1.70 -2.15 20.35
C ARG A 207 1.56 -0.72 19.87
N ASN A 208 0.33 -0.19 19.98
CA ASN A 208 0.02 1.14 19.48
C ASN A 208 0.60 2.25 20.36
N LEU A 209 0.70 2.02 21.65
CA LEU A 209 1.24 2.98 22.61
C LEU A 209 2.72 3.29 22.39
N TYR A 210 3.50 2.42 21.74
CA TYR A 210 4.90 2.71 21.46
C TYR A 210 5.08 3.97 20.58
N LEU A 211 4.25 4.10 19.54
CA LEU A 211 4.20 5.32 18.74
C LEU A 211 3.69 6.52 19.56
N THR A 212 2.68 6.31 20.38
CA THR A 212 2.12 7.33 21.29
C THR A 212 3.22 7.93 22.17
N MET A 213 4.09 7.09 22.75
CA MET A 213 5.22 7.55 23.58
C MET A 213 6.15 8.48 22.83
N GLN A 214 6.48 8.16 21.58
CA GLN A 214 7.36 9.00 20.74
C GLN A 214 6.67 10.31 20.34
N LEU A 215 5.35 10.30 20.14
CA LEU A 215 4.58 11.51 19.84
C LEU A 215 4.50 12.45 21.05
N LEU A 216 4.40 11.91 22.27
CA LEU A 216 4.42 12.70 23.52
C LEU A 216 5.77 13.42 23.72
N GLU A 217 6.88 12.82 23.28
CA GLU A 217 8.20 13.44 23.31
C GLU A 217 8.34 14.65 22.36
N MET A 218 7.41 14.82 21.40
CA MET A 218 7.41 15.91 20.41
C MET A 218 6.83 17.24 20.92
N ASP A 219 6.27 17.27 22.11
CA ASP A 219 5.72 18.47 22.75
C ASP A 219 4.69 19.23 21.89
N ILE A 220 3.88 18.51 21.14
CA ILE A 220 2.78 19.06 20.34
C ILE A 220 1.45 18.72 21.04
N PRO A 221 0.47 19.64 21.09
CA PRO A 221 -0.86 19.33 21.60
C PRO A 221 -1.42 18.05 20.99
N MET A 222 -1.84 17.10 21.82
CA MET A 222 -2.26 15.78 21.36
C MET A 222 -3.48 15.26 22.10
N VAL A 223 -4.37 14.58 21.36
CA VAL A 223 -5.47 13.76 21.90
C VAL A 223 -5.30 12.33 21.40
N VAL A 224 -5.52 11.37 22.29
CA VAL A 224 -5.53 9.94 21.96
C VAL A 224 -6.95 9.50 21.66
N ALA A 225 -7.21 9.04 20.45
CA ALA A 225 -8.44 8.41 20.04
C ALA A 225 -8.33 6.89 20.23
N LEU A 226 -8.86 6.37 21.34
CA LEU A 226 -8.82 4.95 21.66
C LEU A 226 -9.92 4.23 20.88
N ASN A 227 -9.59 3.69 19.74
CA ASN A 227 -10.53 3.12 18.77
C ASN A 227 -10.80 1.63 19.02
N MET A 228 -11.88 1.12 18.41
CA MET A 228 -12.34 -0.28 18.53
C MET A 228 -12.81 -0.67 19.92
N MET A 229 -13.27 0.31 20.70
CA MET A 229 -13.81 0.07 22.03
C MET A 229 -15.04 -0.84 22.02
N ASP A 230 -15.80 -0.83 20.95
CA ASP A 230 -16.92 -1.76 20.74
C ASP A 230 -16.49 -3.24 20.69
N GLU A 231 -15.29 -3.53 20.13
CA GLU A 231 -14.72 -4.89 20.14
C GLU A 231 -14.22 -5.26 21.54
N VAL A 232 -13.57 -4.33 22.25
CA VAL A 232 -13.08 -4.57 23.63
C VAL A 232 -14.25 -4.88 24.55
N VAL A 233 -15.28 -4.03 24.56
CA VAL A 233 -16.49 -4.22 25.39
C VAL A 233 -17.27 -5.48 24.97
N GLY A 234 -17.39 -5.72 23.66
CA GLY A 234 -18.05 -6.92 23.11
C GLY A 234 -17.40 -8.24 23.54
N ASN A 235 -16.10 -8.22 23.82
CA ASN A 235 -15.32 -9.36 24.32
C ASN A 235 -15.16 -9.38 25.85
N GLN A 236 -15.91 -8.55 26.59
CA GLN A 236 -15.84 -8.42 28.05
C GLN A 236 -14.49 -7.89 28.57
N GLY A 237 -13.77 -7.14 27.75
CA GLY A 237 -12.65 -6.33 28.18
C GLY A 237 -13.10 -4.97 28.66
N ALA A 238 -12.23 -4.25 29.35
CA ALA A 238 -12.46 -2.88 29.83
C ALA A 238 -11.14 -2.09 29.81
N VAL A 239 -11.24 -0.77 29.63
CA VAL A 239 -10.12 0.15 29.76
C VAL A 239 -10.52 1.24 30.76
N ASP A 240 -9.69 1.46 31.77
CA ASP A 240 -9.83 2.62 32.68
C ASP A 240 -9.20 3.84 31.99
N VAL A 241 -10.05 4.57 31.28
CA VAL A 241 -9.64 5.73 30.48
C VAL A 241 -9.10 6.84 31.37
N ASN A 242 -9.71 7.08 32.55
CA ASN A 242 -9.28 8.14 33.45
C ASN A 242 -7.89 7.93 34.05
N THR A 243 -7.60 6.69 34.46
CA THR A 243 -6.24 6.34 34.93
C THR A 243 -5.24 6.42 33.76
N MET A 244 -5.63 6.01 32.54
CA MET A 244 -4.79 6.10 31.35
C MET A 244 -4.45 7.55 30.99
N GLU A 245 -5.42 8.47 31.03
CA GLU A 245 -5.20 9.91 30.85
C GLU A 245 -4.21 10.47 31.89
N ALA A 246 -4.40 10.11 33.16
CA ALA A 246 -3.53 10.56 34.24
C ALA A 246 -2.08 10.08 34.06
N MET A 247 -1.90 8.88 33.52
CA MET A 247 -0.57 8.29 33.27
C MET A 247 0.09 8.84 32.01
N LEU A 248 -0.67 9.08 30.93
CA LEU A 248 -0.16 9.63 29.68
C LEU A 248 -0.02 11.15 29.71
N GLY A 249 -0.82 11.85 30.49
CA GLY A 249 -0.83 13.30 30.59
C GLY A 249 -1.46 14.01 29.38
N VAL A 250 -2.35 13.32 28.66
CA VAL A 250 -3.11 13.82 27.50
C VAL A 250 -4.52 13.24 27.51
N PRO A 251 -5.53 13.92 26.91
CA PRO A 251 -6.88 13.39 26.82
C PRO A 251 -6.94 12.08 26.04
N VAL A 252 -7.67 11.09 26.55
CA VAL A 252 -7.91 9.80 25.92
C VAL A 252 -9.40 9.60 25.69
N ILE A 253 -9.85 9.57 24.45
CA ILE A 253 -11.26 9.51 24.09
C ILE A 253 -11.60 8.12 23.55
N PRO A 254 -12.44 7.35 24.22
CA PRO A 254 -12.90 6.06 23.74
C PRO A 254 -13.85 6.24 22.54
N ILE A 255 -13.53 5.61 21.41
CA ILE A 255 -14.31 5.71 20.19
C ILE A 255 -14.54 4.36 19.51
N SER A 256 -15.57 4.31 18.66
CA SER A 256 -15.70 3.33 17.59
C SER A 256 -15.89 4.06 16.27
N ALA A 257 -14.81 4.22 15.51
CA ALA A 257 -14.85 4.90 14.22
C ALA A 257 -15.78 4.20 13.22
N ALA A 258 -15.88 2.86 13.28
CA ALA A 258 -16.78 2.08 12.42
C ALA A 258 -18.27 2.37 12.70
N LYS A 259 -18.64 2.60 13.95
CA LYS A 259 -20.01 2.91 14.36
C LYS A 259 -20.28 4.40 14.49
N ASN A 260 -19.26 5.24 14.38
CA ASN A 260 -19.33 6.68 14.62
C ASN A 260 -19.74 7.03 16.08
N GLU A 261 -19.27 6.24 17.04
CA GLU A 261 -19.49 6.47 18.48
C GLU A 261 -18.28 7.19 19.08
N GLY A 262 -18.50 8.20 19.93
CA GLY A 262 -17.46 8.99 20.60
C GLY A 262 -16.73 10.00 19.72
N VAL A 263 -17.01 10.06 18.41
CA VAL A 263 -16.28 10.92 17.46
C VAL A 263 -16.57 12.40 17.70
N ASP A 264 -17.80 12.78 18.06
CA ASP A 264 -18.15 14.18 18.37
C ASP A 264 -17.42 14.69 19.62
N GLU A 265 -17.19 13.82 20.58
CA GLU A 265 -16.42 14.17 21.78
C GLU A 265 -14.94 14.31 21.47
N LEU A 266 -14.39 13.41 20.66
CA LEU A 266 -13.03 13.51 20.14
C LEU A 266 -12.81 14.86 19.43
N ILE A 267 -13.75 15.28 18.57
CA ILE A 267 -13.66 16.56 17.85
C ILE A 267 -13.62 17.73 18.84
N ARG A 268 -14.47 17.73 19.86
CA ARG A 268 -14.50 18.80 20.87
C ARG A 268 -13.17 18.93 21.60
N HIS A 269 -12.59 17.80 22.03
CA HIS A 269 -11.27 17.78 22.68
C HIS A 269 -10.16 18.21 21.74
N ALA A 270 -10.15 17.70 20.50
CA ALA A 270 -9.14 18.09 19.50
C ALA A 270 -9.15 19.61 19.23
N ILE A 271 -10.35 20.22 19.10
CA ILE A 271 -10.49 21.65 18.92
C ILE A 271 -10.02 22.43 20.15
N HIS A 272 -10.35 21.94 21.35
CA HIS A 272 -9.97 22.59 22.59
C HIS A 272 -8.45 22.65 22.75
N ILE A 273 -7.76 21.49 22.67
CA ILE A 273 -6.30 21.44 22.81
C ILE A 273 -5.56 22.24 21.73
N ALA A 274 -6.07 22.22 20.49
CA ALA A 274 -5.48 23.00 19.39
C ALA A 274 -5.69 24.50 19.57
N LYS A 275 -6.86 24.93 20.08
CA LYS A 275 -7.18 26.35 20.32
C LYS A 275 -6.34 26.92 21.45
N TYR A 276 -6.18 26.18 22.54
CA TYR A 276 -5.48 26.63 23.74
C TYR A 276 -4.00 26.22 23.77
N GLN A 277 -3.53 25.46 22.76
CA GLN A 277 -2.15 24.94 22.63
C GLN A 277 -1.71 24.16 23.89
N GLU A 278 -2.56 23.26 24.35
CA GLU A 278 -2.30 22.42 25.52
C GLU A 278 -1.34 21.28 25.17
N CYS A 279 -0.08 21.45 25.53
CA CYS A 279 0.96 20.43 25.33
C CYS A 279 0.84 19.29 26.35
N PRO A 280 1.43 18.11 26.03
CA PRO A 280 1.43 16.97 26.96
C PRO A 280 2.06 17.34 28.32
N VAL A 281 1.33 17.07 29.40
CA VAL A 281 1.81 17.38 30.78
C VAL A 281 2.98 16.47 31.17
N LYS A 282 3.09 15.30 30.57
CA LYS A 282 4.10 14.30 30.91
C LYS A 282 4.91 13.92 29.68
N GLN A 283 6.20 14.08 29.77
CA GLN A 283 7.16 13.72 28.71
C GLN A 283 8.23 12.78 29.22
N ASP A 284 8.42 12.66 30.56
CA ASP A 284 9.40 11.78 31.18
C ASP A 284 8.70 10.48 31.64
N PHE A 285 9.05 9.38 30.99
CA PHE A 285 8.52 8.05 31.22
C PHE A 285 9.53 7.12 31.89
N CYS A 286 10.72 7.66 32.24
CA CYS A 286 11.78 6.89 32.86
C CYS A 286 11.42 6.45 34.27
N ASP A 287 11.80 5.23 34.64
CA ASP A 287 11.79 4.79 36.02
C ASP A 287 13.09 5.27 36.72
N LYS A 288 12.93 6.07 37.77
CA LYS A 288 14.07 6.62 38.52
C LYS A 288 14.73 5.59 39.43
N GLU A 289 14.03 4.49 39.70
CA GLU A 289 14.54 3.42 40.56
C GLU A 289 15.21 2.31 39.73
N ASP A 290 14.87 2.18 38.46
CA ASP A 290 15.43 1.16 37.58
C ASP A 290 16.94 1.39 37.35
N HIS A 291 17.78 0.45 37.75
CA HIS A 291 19.26 0.52 37.67
C HIS A 291 19.79 1.89 38.15
N ASN A 292 19.31 2.35 39.30
CA ASN A 292 19.64 3.68 39.87
C ASN A 292 19.28 4.85 38.91
N GLY A 293 18.31 4.70 38.02
CA GLY A 293 17.93 5.72 37.06
C GLY A 293 18.95 5.97 35.95
N ALA A 294 19.68 4.96 35.52
CA ALA A 294 20.73 5.10 34.49
C ALA A 294 20.21 5.74 33.19
N VAL A 295 19.08 5.28 32.67
CA VAL A 295 18.46 5.83 31.44
C VAL A 295 17.96 7.26 31.70
N HIS A 296 17.34 7.51 32.85
CA HIS A 296 16.85 8.84 33.23
C HIS A 296 18.00 9.87 33.27
N ARG A 297 19.11 9.55 33.99
CA ARG A 297 20.29 10.42 34.04
C ARG A 297 20.91 10.66 32.67
N CYS A 298 20.99 9.63 31.83
CA CYS A 298 21.52 9.72 30.47
C CYS A 298 20.69 10.72 29.65
N ILE A 299 19.36 10.52 29.61
CA ILE A 299 18.48 11.41 28.82
C ILE A 299 18.57 12.84 29.32
N HIS A 300 18.55 13.07 30.65
CA HIS A 300 18.68 14.41 31.21
C HIS A 300 20.03 15.06 30.89
N ALA A 301 21.12 14.34 30.96
CA ALA A 301 22.44 14.86 30.60
C ALA A 301 22.52 15.23 29.11
N VAL A 302 21.95 14.39 28.25
CA VAL A 302 21.92 14.66 26.80
C VAL A 302 20.99 15.83 26.48
N VAL A 303 19.82 15.97 27.15
CA VAL A 303 18.95 17.13 27.01
C VAL A 303 19.71 18.41 27.25
N HIS A 304 20.43 18.53 28.35
CA HIS A 304 21.23 19.72 28.65
C HIS A 304 22.40 19.94 27.68
N LEU A 305 22.96 18.89 27.11
CA LEU A 305 24.04 18.97 26.13
C LEU A 305 23.57 19.55 24.79
N ILE A 306 22.33 19.21 24.37
CA ILE A 306 21.85 19.52 23.02
C ILE A 306 20.75 20.60 22.98
N GLU A 307 20.37 21.20 24.11
CA GLU A 307 19.24 22.12 24.25
C GLU A 307 19.35 23.29 23.25
N ASP A 308 20.48 23.98 23.23
CA ASP A 308 20.70 25.13 22.32
C ASP A 308 20.66 24.71 20.83
N HIS A 309 21.26 23.55 20.50
CA HIS A 309 21.27 23.02 19.14
C HIS A 309 19.87 22.56 18.68
N ALA A 310 19.09 21.98 19.57
CA ALA A 310 17.75 21.52 19.28
C ALA A 310 16.79 22.73 19.08
N GLU A 311 16.92 23.78 19.88
CA GLU A 311 16.18 25.02 19.72
C GLU A 311 16.52 25.72 18.38
N GLU A 312 17.80 25.81 18.03
CA GLU A 312 18.24 26.38 16.74
C GLU A 312 17.71 25.57 15.55
N ALA A 313 17.73 24.23 15.65
CA ALA A 313 17.19 23.33 14.64
C ALA A 313 15.64 23.29 14.63
N GLY A 314 14.98 23.85 15.68
CA GLY A 314 13.53 23.86 15.84
C GLY A 314 12.95 22.47 16.09
N ILE A 315 13.74 21.56 16.70
CA ILE A 315 13.35 20.19 17.04
C ILE A 315 13.06 20.12 18.54
N PRO A 316 11.95 19.47 18.98
CA PRO A 316 11.67 19.28 20.40
C PRO A 316 12.84 18.58 21.13
N VAL A 317 13.34 19.20 22.19
CA VAL A 317 14.60 18.79 22.85
C VAL A 317 14.57 17.35 23.36
N ARG A 318 13.45 16.95 23.97
CA ARG A 318 13.28 15.58 24.51
C ARG A 318 13.30 14.53 23.39
N PHE A 319 12.58 14.77 22.30
CA PHE A 319 12.60 13.91 21.13
C PHE A 319 14.01 13.84 20.51
N ALA A 320 14.67 14.99 20.37
CA ALA A 320 16.05 15.05 19.87
C ALA A 320 16.98 14.21 20.75
N ALA A 321 16.90 14.34 22.08
CA ALA A 321 17.75 13.62 23.01
C ALA A 321 17.57 12.09 22.90
N THR A 322 16.34 11.60 22.90
CA THR A 322 16.10 10.14 22.76
C THR A 322 16.56 9.62 21.40
N LYS A 323 16.35 10.36 20.30
CA LYS A 323 16.81 9.97 18.96
C LYS A 323 18.33 10.02 18.81
N VAL A 324 18.99 10.96 19.41
CA VAL A 324 20.46 11.05 19.44
C VAL A 324 21.07 9.89 20.23
N ILE A 325 20.49 9.53 21.37
CA ILE A 325 20.91 8.34 22.13
C ILE A 325 20.71 7.07 21.29
N GLU A 326 19.58 6.91 20.60
CA GLU A 326 19.32 5.79 19.69
C GLU A 326 20.31 5.76 18.49
N GLY A 327 21.05 6.84 18.21
CA GLY A 327 21.99 6.96 17.11
C GLY A 327 21.36 7.35 15.77
N ASP A 328 20.25 8.10 15.79
CA ASP A 328 19.57 8.57 14.58
C ASP A 328 20.40 9.63 13.83
N HIS A 329 21.02 9.19 12.75
CA HIS A 329 21.90 10.04 11.93
C HIS A 329 21.19 11.27 11.32
N LEU A 330 19.87 11.21 11.09
CA LEU A 330 19.13 12.34 10.53
C LEU A 330 19.04 13.47 11.56
N ILE A 331 18.77 13.16 12.81
CA ILE A 331 18.77 14.17 13.90
C ILE A 331 20.19 14.63 14.21
N LEU A 332 21.15 13.73 14.33
CA LEU A 332 22.57 14.10 14.56
C LEU A 332 23.09 15.11 13.53
N ASN A 333 22.76 14.89 12.23
CA ASN A 333 23.16 15.80 11.17
C ASN A 333 22.47 17.17 11.25
N GLN A 334 21.26 17.24 11.80
CA GLN A 334 20.51 18.48 11.96
C GLN A 334 21.01 19.33 13.13
N LEU A 335 21.40 18.66 14.24
CA LEU A 335 21.91 19.33 15.43
C LEU A 335 23.31 19.93 15.25
N LYS A 336 24.13 19.40 14.33
CA LYS A 336 25.48 19.91 14.01
C LYS A 336 26.37 20.06 15.23
N LEU A 337 26.39 19.04 16.11
CA LEU A 337 27.24 19.01 17.30
C LEU A 337 28.72 19.13 16.92
N ASP A 338 29.51 19.78 17.74
CA ASP A 338 30.94 19.83 17.58
C ASP A 338 31.65 18.51 18.00
N GLU A 339 32.95 18.41 17.80
CA GLU A 339 33.71 17.21 18.10
C GLU A 339 33.72 16.90 19.60
N ASN A 340 33.83 17.94 20.45
CA ASN A 340 33.85 17.79 21.92
C ASN A 340 32.46 17.36 22.45
N GLU A 341 31.40 17.95 21.90
CA GLU A 341 30.03 17.60 22.25
C GLU A 341 29.70 16.17 21.83
N THR A 342 30.17 15.74 20.67
CA THR A 342 30.03 14.36 20.19
C THR A 342 30.77 13.38 21.09
N GLU A 343 32.01 13.70 21.53
CA GLU A 343 32.77 12.86 22.50
C GLU A 343 32.04 12.81 23.84
N MET A 344 31.53 13.94 24.34
CA MET A 344 30.76 13.99 25.60
C MET A 344 29.48 13.14 25.50
N LEU A 345 28.74 13.25 24.39
CA LEU A 345 27.57 12.44 24.12
C LEU A 345 27.93 10.92 24.21
N GLU A 346 28.98 10.50 23.48
CA GLU A 346 29.40 9.10 23.48
C GLU A 346 29.83 8.61 24.86
N HIS A 347 30.45 9.49 25.65
CA HIS A 347 30.82 9.16 27.03
C HIS A 347 29.59 8.94 27.92
N ILE A 348 28.60 9.85 27.86
CA ILE A 348 27.35 9.74 28.63
C ILE A 348 26.60 8.46 28.24
N VAL A 349 26.47 8.19 26.95
CA VAL A 349 25.77 7.00 26.44
C VAL A 349 26.50 5.71 26.83
N SER A 350 27.85 5.67 26.68
CA SER A 350 28.65 4.50 27.07
C SER A 350 28.58 4.21 28.56
N GLN A 351 28.44 5.25 29.40
CA GLN A 351 28.22 5.07 30.82
C GLN A 351 26.87 4.40 31.10
N MET A 352 25.80 4.88 30.47
CA MET A 352 24.48 4.29 30.61
C MET A 352 24.44 2.83 30.14
N GLU A 353 25.07 2.51 28.99
CA GLU A 353 25.17 1.15 28.47
C GLU A 353 25.87 0.19 29.48
N LYS A 354 26.94 0.64 30.15
CA LYS A 354 27.65 -0.14 31.18
C LYS A 354 26.78 -0.35 32.42
N GLU A 355 26.06 0.68 32.86
CA GLU A 355 25.22 0.61 34.06
C GLU A 355 23.96 -0.23 33.85
N ARG A 356 23.35 -0.12 32.65
CA ARG A 356 22.10 -0.84 32.30
C ARG A 356 22.39 -2.27 31.85
N GLY A 357 23.56 -2.53 31.26
CA GLY A 357 23.89 -3.81 30.63
C GLY A 357 23.23 -4.07 29.31
N LEU A 358 22.62 -3.04 28.73
CA LEU A 358 21.95 -3.03 27.40
C LEU A 358 22.63 -2.00 26.52
N ASP A 359 22.62 -2.20 25.21
CA ASP A 359 23.03 -1.16 24.27
C ASP A 359 22.00 -0.02 24.22
N ARG A 360 22.44 1.15 23.74
CA ARG A 360 21.70 2.40 23.75
C ARG A 360 20.27 2.30 23.17
N SER A 361 20.13 1.66 22.02
CA SER A 361 18.83 1.52 21.36
C SER A 361 17.90 0.56 22.10
N ALA A 362 18.43 -0.55 22.62
CA ALA A 362 17.67 -1.49 23.43
C ALA A 362 17.25 -0.87 24.77
N ALA A 363 18.11 -0.08 25.41
CA ALA A 363 17.79 0.58 26.68
C ALA A 363 16.65 1.60 26.56
N ILE A 364 16.61 2.38 25.47
CA ILE A 364 15.50 3.33 25.21
C ILE A 364 14.20 2.59 24.85
N ALA A 365 14.28 1.52 24.04
CA ALA A 365 13.10 0.72 23.71
C ALA A 365 12.53 0.02 24.95
N ASP A 366 13.39 -0.57 25.76
CA ASP A 366 13.04 -1.24 27.02
C ASP A 366 12.35 -0.27 28.00
N MET A 367 12.90 0.92 28.22
CA MET A 367 12.26 1.97 29.02
C MET A 367 10.82 2.28 28.56
N ARG A 368 10.59 2.38 27.24
CA ARG A 368 9.25 2.66 26.71
C ARG A 368 8.32 1.46 26.92
N PHE A 369 8.77 0.24 26.67
CA PHE A 369 7.94 -0.96 26.86
C PHE A 369 7.65 -1.22 28.34
N ASP A 370 8.59 -0.99 29.26
CA ASP A 370 8.35 -1.08 30.69
C ASP A 370 7.25 -0.11 31.17
N PHE A 371 7.27 1.11 30.65
CA PHE A 371 6.21 2.08 30.95
C PHE A 371 4.86 1.62 30.39
N ILE A 372 4.82 1.16 29.12
CA ILE A 372 3.61 0.66 28.46
C ILE A 372 3.05 -0.55 29.21
N GLU A 373 3.90 -1.51 29.64
CA GLU A 373 3.46 -2.69 30.38
C GLU A 373 2.82 -2.27 31.72
N ARG A 374 3.45 -1.38 32.48
CA ARG A 374 2.89 -0.83 33.73
C ARG A 374 1.57 -0.08 33.50
N LEU A 375 1.49 0.72 32.46
CA LEU A 375 0.27 1.43 32.09
C LEU A 375 -0.86 0.44 31.78
N CYS A 376 -0.59 -0.55 30.93
CA CYS A 376 -1.60 -1.54 30.54
C CYS A 376 -2.00 -2.46 31.70
N GLU A 377 -1.08 -2.82 32.60
CA GLU A 377 -1.39 -3.60 33.81
C GLU A 377 -2.36 -2.85 34.74
N GLN A 378 -2.28 -1.52 34.80
CA GLN A 378 -3.12 -0.71 35.67
C GLN A 378 -4.45 -0.32 35.01
N THR A 379 -4.52 -0.23 33.71
CA THR A 379 -5.65 0.39 33.01
C THR A 379 -6.44 -0.56 32.11
N VAL A 380 -5.86 -1.70 31.69
CA VAL A 380 -6.46 -2.58 30.68
C VAL A 380 -6.84 -3.94 31.27
N VAL A 381 -8.12 -4.26 31.23
CA VAL A 381 -8.61 -5.62 31.50
C VAL A 381 -8.76 -6.36 30.20
N LYS A 382 -7.80 -7.24 29.90
CA LYS A 382 -7.83 -8.04 28.67
C LYS A 382 -8.90 -9.13 28.75
N PRO A 383 -9.70 -9.34 27.69
CA PRO A 383 -10.59 -10.50 27.61
C PRO A 383 -9.75 -11.80 27.61
N LYS A 384 -10.29 -12.87 28.21
CA LYS A 384 -9.61 -14.18 28.26
C LYS A 384 -9.35 -14.74 26.87
N GLU A 385 -10.28 -14.55 25.94
CA GLU A 385 -10.16 -14.92 24.51
C GLU A 385 -10.97 -13.92 23.67
N SER A 386 -10.34 -13.28 22.67
CA SER A 386 -11.06 -12.46 21.69
C SER A 386 -11.78 -13.38 20.69
N ARG A 387 -13.08 -13.17 20.48
CA ARG A 387 -13.90 -13.92 19.52
C ARG A 387 -13.35 -13.75 18.09
N GLU A 388 -12.90 -12.55 17.78
CA GLU A 388 -12.33 -12.19 16.49
C GLU A 388 -11.04 -12.96 16.25
N ARG A 389 -10.19 -13.09 17.25
CA ARG A 389 -8.93 -13.85 17.18
C ARG A 389 -9.19 -15.34 16.99
N VAL A 390 -10.05 -15.95 17.80
CA VAL A 390 -10.43 -17.39 17.67
C VAL A 390 -11.03 -17.66 16.29
N ARG A 391 -11.86 -16.76 15.77
CA ARG A 391 -12.40 -16.86 14.41
C ARG A 391 -11.30 -16.77 13.37
N SER A 392 -10.38 -15.82 13.50
CA SER A 392 -9.25 -15.64 12.58
C SER A 392 -8.34 -16.86 12.57
N GLU A 393 -8.00 -17.44 13.72
CA GLU A 393 -7.20 -18.65 13.81
C GLU A 393 -7.87 -19.87 13.13
N LYS A 394 -9.20 -20.02 13.27
CA LYS A 394 -9.96 -21.07 12.58
C LYS A 394 -9.92 -20.90 11.06
N ILE A 395 -10.08 -19.67 10.57
CA ILE A 395 -10.00 -19.34 9.14
C ILE A 395 -8.59 -19.57 8.64
N ASP A 396 -7.57 -19.10 9.36
CA ASP A 396 -6.16 -19.22 9.00
C ASP A 396 -5.70 -20.68 8.94
N ARG A 397 -6.27 -21.57 9.75
CA ARG A 397 -6.00 -23.03 9.66
C ARG A 397 -6.24 -23.57 8.25
N VAL A 398 -7.21 -22.99 7.53
CA VAL A 398 -7.53 -23.38 6.14
C VAL A 398 -6.76 -22.52 5.14
N LEU A 399 -6.83 -21.18 5.28
CA LEU A 399 -6.28 -20.24 4.29
C LEU A 399 -4.76 -20.14 4.30
N THR A 400 -4.10 -20.43 5.43
CA THR A 400 -2.64 -20.43 5.56
C THR A 400 -2.07 -21.83 5.88
N GLY A 401 -2.89 -22.89 5.75
CA GLY A 401 -2.48 -24.27 6.00
C GLY A 401 -1.43 -24.76 4.99
N LYS A 402 -0.53 -25.66 5.43
CA LYS A 402 0.63 -26.16 4.65
C LYS A 402 0.27 -26.66 3.24
N TYR A 403 -0.87 -27.32 3.07
CA TYR A 403 -1.31 -27.89 1.80
C TYR A 403 -2.52 -27.17 1.19
N THR A 404 -3.25 -26.40 1.98
CA THR A 404 -4.51 -25.75 1.57
C THR A 404 -4.32 -24.32 1.12
N ALA A 405 -3.27 -23.63 1.57
CA ALA A 405 -3.05 -22.21 1.29
C ALA A 405 -3.03 -21.87 -0.21
N ILE A 406 -2.20 -22.57 -1.00
CA ILE A 406 -2.07 -22.30 -2.43
C ILE A 406 -3.34 -22.68 -3.21
N PRO A 407 -3.94 -23.88 -3.02
CA PRO A 407 -5.21 -24.21 -3.66
C PRO A 407 -6.36 -23.26 -3.30
N CYS A 408 -6.50 -22.88 -2.03
CA CYS A 408 -7.51 -21.91 -1.61
C CYS A 408 -7.27 -20.53 -2.26
N PHE A 409 -6.03 -20.07 -2.29
CA PHE A 409 -5.66 -18.83 -2.94
C PHE A 409 -6.03 -18.84 -4.43
N ILE A 410 -5.64 -19.89 -5.17
CA ILE A 410 -5.99 -20.02 -6.59
C ILE A 410 -7.51 -20.07 -6.76
N GLY A 411 -8.22 -20.84 -5.92
CA GLY A 411 -9.68 -20.94 -5.97
C GLY A 411 -10.38 -19.60 -5.76
N ILE A 412 -9.96 -18.81 -4.77
CA ILE A 412 -10.50 -17.47 -4.50
C ILE A 412 -10.21 -16.54 -5.68
N MET A 413 -8.99 -16.54 -6.23
CA MET A 413 -8.65 -15.69 -7.38
C MET A 413 -9.44 -16.08 -8.63
N VAL A 414 -9.59 -17.36 -8.92
CA VAL A 414 -10.44 -17.83 -10.03
C VAL A 414 -11.88 -17.39 -9.84
N LEU A 415 -12.42 -17.49 -8.62
CA LEU A 415 -13.78 -17.05 -8.31
C LEU A 415 -13.92 -15.52 -8.52
N VAL A 416 -13.00 -14.74 -8.00
CA VAL A 416 -12.99 -13.27 -8.16
C VAL A 416 -12.95 -12.88 -9.64
N PHE A 417 -12.04 -13.48 -10.41
CA PHE A 417 -11.95 -13.21 -11.84
C PHE A 417 -13.19 -13.69 -12.60
N TYR A 418 -13.72 -14.86 -12.28
CA TYR A 418 -14.94 -15.37 -12.92
C TYR A 418 -16.13 -14.43 -12.68
N LEU A 419 -16.35 -14.00 -11.43
CA LEU A 419 -17.42 -13.06 -11.11
C LEU A 419 -17.22 -11.69 -11.77
N THR A 420 -15.98 -11.21 -11.81
CA THR A 420 -15.66 -9.91 -12.42
C THR A 420 -15.83 -9.92 -13.93
N PHE A 421 -15.30 -10.92 -14.63
CA PHE A 421 -15.21 -10.90 -16.10
C PHE A 421 -16.36 -11.63 -16.80
N ASN A 422 -17.03 -12.58 -16.16
CA ASN A 422 -18.08 -13.39 -16.81
C ASN A 422 -19.47 -13.17 -16.24
N VAL A 423 -19.60 -12.65 -15.02
CA VAL A 423 -20.93 -12.50 -14.39
C VAL A 423 -21.28 -11.04 -14.17
N ILE A 424 -20.74 -10.43 -13.12
CA ILE A 424 -21.15 -9.09 -12.68
C ILE A 424 -20.62 -8.02 -13.65
N GLY A 425 -19.31 -8.05 -13.90
CA GLY A 425 -18.66 -7.04 -14.75
C GLY A 425 -19.14 -7.13 -16.19
N ALA A 426 -19.26 -8.34 -16.77
CA ALA A 426 -19.77 -8.52 -18.12
C ALA A 426 -21.23 -8.05 -18.27
N TRP A 427 -22.09 -8.34 -17.29
CA TRP A 427 -23.48 -7.88 -17.32
C TRP A 427 -23.58 -6.36 -17.27
N LEU A 428 -22.83 -5.72 -16.36
CA LEU A 428 -22.78 -4.26 -16.25
C LEU A 428 -22.13 -3.60 -17.48
N GLN A 429 -21.11 -4.24 -18.06
CA GLN A 429 -20.48 -3.79 -19.30
C GLN A 429 -21.48 -3.79 -20.45
N GLY A 430 -22.21 -4.90 -20.67
CA GLY A 430 -23.21 -5.00 -21.73
C GLY A 430 -24.32 -3.95 -21.57
N LEU A 431 -24.72 -3.62 -20.34
CA LEU A 431 -25.68 -2.55 -20.08
C LEU A 431 -25.15 -1.18 -20.49
N LEU A 432 -23.86 -0.90 -20.17
CA LEU A 432 -23.21 0.36 -20.53
C LEU A 432 -22.98 0.47 -22.05
N GLU A 433 -22.54 -0.61 -22.70
CA GLU A 433 -22.38 -0.69 -24.16
C GLU A 433 -23.69 -0.43 -24.86
N TRP A 434 -24.78 -1.09 -24.45
CA TRP A 434 -26.11 -0.83 -24.97
C TRP A 434 -26.50 0.66 -24.84
N GLY A 435 -26.17 1.30 -23.72
CA GLY A 435 -26.43 2.74 -23.51
C GLY A 435 -25.60 3.62 -24.44
N ILE A 436 -24.31 3.32 -24.61
CA ILE A 436 -23.41 4.06 -25.50
C ILE A 436 -23.85 3.89 -26.97
N ASP A 437 -24.22 2.69 -27.40
CA ASP A 437 -24.69 2.41 -28.75
C ASP A 437 -25.98 3.17 -29.07
N LYS A 438 -26.93 3.17 -28.14
CA LYS A 438 -28.18 3.97 -28.30
C LYS A 438 -27.89 5.46 -28.43
N LEU A 439 -26.98 5.98 -27.60
CA LEU A 439 -26.59 7.38 -27.68
C LEU A 439 -25.84 7.68 -28.98
N SER A 440 -24.96 6.78 -29.44
CA SER A 440 -24.28 6.91 -30.74
C SER A 440 -25.25 6.96 -31.90
N VAL A 441 -26.25 6.08 -31.93
CA VAL A 441 -27.31 6.08 -32.98
C VAL A 441 -28.12 7.38 -32.96
N ILE A 442 -28.45 7.91 -31.80
CA ILE A 442 -29.18 9.19 -31.68
C ILE A 442 -28.35 10.35 -32.24
N VAL A 443 -27.06 10.38 -31.88
CA VAL A 443 -26.13 11.44 -32.33
C VAL A 443 -25.85 11.31 -33.82
N ASP A 444 -25.68 10.10 -34.34
CA ASP A 444 -25.54 9.82 -35.79
C ASP A 444 -26.72 10.34 -36.60
N ALA A 445 -27.94 10.02 -36.16
CA ALA A 445 -29.17 10.52 -36.77
C ALA A 445 -29.29 12.07 -36.73
N ALA A 446 -28.89 12.67 -35.62
CA ALA A 446 -28.87 14.12 -35.45
C ALA A 446 -27.84 14.79 -36.38
N LEU A 447 -26.62 14.28 -36.46
CA LEU A 447 -25.56 14.80 -37.33
C LEU A 447 -25.94 14.67 -38.82
N THR A 448 -26.55 13.55 -39.19
CA THR A 448 -27.08 13.31 -40.55
C THR A 448 -28.19 14.28 -40.87
N ALA A 449 -29.15 14.51 -39.96
CA ALA A 449 -30.23 15.47 -40.15
C ALA A 449 -29.73 16.93 -40.28
N MET A 450 -28.63 17.26 -39.65
CA MET A 450 -28.01 18.59 -39.73
C MET A 450 -27.09 18.75 -40.95
N ASN A 451 -26.93 17.73 -41.81
CA ASN A 451 -26.02 17.71 -42.98
C ASN A 451 -24.59 18.16 -42.60
N VAL A 452 -24.05 17.65 -41.49
CA VAL A 452 -22.72 17.98 -41.01
C VAL A 452 -21.66 17.42 -41.98
N ASN A 453 -20.53 18.11 -42.14
CA ASN A 453 -19.40 17.67 -42.98
C ASN A 453 -18.99 16.23 -42.62
N ALA A 454 -18.73 15.39 -43.63
CA ALA A 454 -18.38 13.98 -43.47
C ALA A 454 -17.18 13.74 -42.54
N ALA A 455 -16.19 14.63 -42.56
CA ALA A 455 -15.05 14.52 -41.69
C ALA A 455 -15.39 14.75 -40.19
N ILE A 456 -16.30 15.72 -39.91
CA ILE A 456 -16.75 15.98 -38.53
C ILE A 456 -17.68 14.85 -38.09
N HIS A 457 -18.53 14.33 -38.97
CA HIS A 457 -19.41 13.20 -38.70
C HIS A 457 -18.57 11.95 -38.29
N SER A 458 -17.56 11.58 -39.10
CA SER A 458 -16.65 10.47 -38.80
C SER A 458 -15.81 10.71 -37.53
N LEU A 459 -15.36 11.95 -37.28
CA LEU A 459 -14.65 12.26 -36.02
C LEU A 459 -15.52 11.99 -34.80
N VAL A 460 -16.80 12.38 -34.86
CA VAL A 460 -17.70 12.21 -33.71
C VAL A 460 -18.06 10.73 -33.53
N ILE A 461 -18.51 10.06 -34.60
CA ILE A 461 -18.98 8.67 -34.49
C ILE A 461 -17.81 7.70 -34.39
N ASP A 462 -16.85 7.70 -35.32
CA ASP A 462 -15.77 6.73 -35.38
C ASP A 462 -14.63 7.08 -34.40
N GLY A 463 -14.30 8.38 -34.30
CA GLY A 463 -13.21 8.84 -33.42
C GLY A 463 -13.62 8.87 -31.93
N ILE A 464 -14.74 9.50 -31.60
CA ILE A 464 -15.13 9.71 -30.21
C ILE A 464 -16.00 8.58 -29.67
N PHE A 465 -17.17 8.31 -30.30
CA PHE A 465 -18.09 7.30 -29.77
C PHE A 465 -17.51 5.89 -29.83
N THR A 466 -16.92 5.49 -30.95
CA THR A 466 -16.31 4.17 -31.07
C THR A 466 -15.02 4.08 -30.23
N GLY A 467 -14.13 5.10 -30.31
CA GLY A 467 -12.85 5.07 -29.63
C GLY A 467 -12.95 5.25 -28.10
N VAL A 468 -13.67 6.27 -27.63
CA VAL A 468 -13.84 6.51 -26.19
C VAL A 468 -14.87 5.56 -25.60
N GLY A 469 -15.93 5.24 -26.35
CA GLY A 469 -16.97 4.32 -25.92
C GLY A 469 -16.44 2.94 -25.59
N SER A 470 -15.57 2.39 -26.44
CA SER A 470 -14.93 1.09 -26.18
C SER A 470 -14.10 1.08 -24.89
N VAL A 471 -13.45 2.17 -24.56
CA VAL A 471 -12.67 2.26 -23.30
C VAL A 471 -13.57 2.47 -22.08
N LEU A 472 -14.63 3.28 -22.23
CA LEU A 472 -15.60 3.47 -21.16
C LEU A 472 -16.37 2.20 -20.82
N SER A 473 -16.62 1.33 -21.80
CA SER A 473 -17.32 0.06 -21.57
C SER A 473 -16.59 -0.86 -20.57
N PHE A 474 -15.27 -0.70 -20.37
CA PHE A 474 -14.51 -1.43 -19.37
C PHE A 474 -14.63 -0.88 -17.95
N LEU A 475 -15.19 0.32 -17.75
CA LEU A 475 -15.32 0.92 -16.42
C LEU A 475 -16.05 0.00 -15.42
N PRO A 476 -17.18 -0.63 -15.76
CA PRO A 476 -17.87 -1.53 -14.83
C PRO A 476 -17.03 -2.75 -14.42
N ILE A 477 -16.27 -3.31 -15.33
CA ILE A 477 -15.35 -4.42 -15.03
C ILE A 477 -14.27 -3.96 -14.02
N ILE A 478 -13.69 -2.79 -14.26
CA ILE A 478 -12.65 -2.22 -13.39
C ILE A 478 -13.21 -1.95 -11.99
N VAL A 479 -14.39 -1.34 -11.90
CA VAL A 479 -15.07 -1.07 -10.63
C VAL A 479 -15.38 -2.37 -9.88
N THR A 480 -15.89 -3.39 -10.57
CA THR A 480 -16.18 -4.70 -10.00
C THR A 480 -14.89 -5.39 -9.49
N LEU A 481 -13.80 -5.30 -10.24
CA LEU A 481 -12.50 -5.83 -9.81
C LEU A 481 -12.01 -5.12 -8.54
N PHE A 482 -12.08 -3.79 -8.50
CA PHE A 482 -11.71 -3.04 -7.31
C PHE A 482 -12.59 -3.34 -6.11
N PHE A 483 -13.88 -3.61 -6.33
CA PHE A 483 -14.78 -4.05 -5.27
C PHE A 483 -14.27 -5.33 -4.60
N PHE A 484 -13.96 -6.37 -5.36
CA PHE A 484 -13.43 -7.60 -4.80
C PHE A 484 -12.05 -7.45 -4.17
N LEU A 485 -11.18 -6.62 -4.76
CA LEU A 485 -9.86 -6.35 -4.21
C LEU A 485 -9.94 -5.60 -2.88
N SER A 486 -10.80 -4.58 -2.79
CA SER A 486 -11.05 -3.86 -1.53
C SER A 486 -11.59 -4.81 -0.45
N LEU A 487 -12.53 -5.69 -0.83
CA LEU A 487 -13.05 -6.71 0.08
C LEU A 487 -11.94 -7.64 0.62
N MET A 488 -11.02 -8.04 -0.24
CA MET A 488 -9.88 -8.90 0.15
C MET A 488 -8.85 -8.14 0.99
N GLU A 489 -8.62 -6.86 0.71
CA GLU A 489 -7.68 -5.99 1.42
C GLU A 489 -8.20 -5.68 2.83
N ASP A 490 -9.39 -5.11 2.92
CA ASP A 490 -10.00 -4.71 4.19
C ASP A 490 -10.32 -5.90 5.09
N SER A 491 -10.62 -7.08 4.51
CA SER A 491 -10.81 -8.30 5.31
C SER A 491 -9.51 -8.85 5.93
N GLY A 492 -8.33 -8.35 5.53
CA GLY A 492 -7.03 -8.86 5.98
C GLY A 492 -6.54 -10.11 5.23
N TYR A 493 -7.27 -10.59 4.20
CA TYR A 493 -6.87 -11.74 3.42
C TYR A 493 -5.60 -11.50 2.59
N ILE A 494 -5.43 -10.30 2.04
CA ILE A 494 -4.24 -9.92 1.26
C ILE A 494 -2.95 -10.04 2.07
N ALA A 495 -2.99 -9.70 3.37
CA ALA A 495 -1.84 -9.88 4.25
C ALA A 495 -1.40 -11.36 4.36
N ARG A 496 -2.38 -12.28 4.41
CA ARG A 496 -2.11 -13.74 4.42
C ARG A 496 -1.53 -14.23 3.11
N VAL A 497 -2.04 -13.72 1.99
CA VAL A 497 -1.48 -14.03 0.66
C VAL A 497 -0.03 -13.58 0.57
N ALA A 498 0.28 -12.37 1.02
CA ALA A 498 1.65 -11.86 1.06
C ALA A 498 2.57 -12.74 1.93
N PHE A 499 2.07 -13.17 3.11
CA PHE A 499 2.77 -14.08 4.01
C PHE A 499 3.07 -15.44 3.35
N VAL A 500 2.11 -16.05 2.67
CA VAL A 500 2.27 -17.34 1.99
C VAL A 500 3.25 -17.25 0.81
N MET A 501 3.21 -16.13 0.05
CA MET A 501 3.95 -15.98 -1.19
C MET A 501 5.37 -15.39 -1.02
N ASP A 502 5.73 -14.89 0.18
CA ASP A 502 7.01 -14.18 0.39
C ASP A 502 8.23 -15.00 0.00
N LYS A 503 8.27 -16.27 0.39
CA LYS A 503 9.40 -17.16 0.06
C LYS A 503 9.62 -17.36 -1.44
N LEU A 504 8.52 -17.43 -2.22
CA LEU A 504 8.58 -17.58 -3.68
C LEU A 504 9.06 -16.32 -4.35
N LEU A 505 8.47 -15.18 -3.99
CA LEU A 505 8.79 -13.88 -4.60
C LEU A 505 10.20 -13.40 -4.26
N ARG A 506 10.68 -13.72 -3.07
CA ARG A 506 12.05 -13.41 -2.64
C ARG A 506 13.12 -14.09 -3.52
N LYS A 507 12.83 -15.29 -4.06
CA LYS A 507 13.75 -15.94 -5.01
C LYS A 507 14.00 -15.06 -6.24
N ILE A 508 12.98 -14.39 -6.73
CA ILE A 508 13.09 -13.46 -7.87
C ILE A 508 13.44 -12.02 -7.45
N GLY A 509 13.66 -11.77 -6.16
CA GLY A 509 14.12 -10.48 -5.64
C GLY A 509 13.01 -9.51 -5.26
N LEU A 510 11.78 -9.98 -5.07
CA LEU A 510 10.62 -9.20 -4.62
C LEU A 510 10.17 -9.60 -3.22
N SER A 511 9.47 -8.72 -2.52
CA SER A 511 8.78 -9.03 -1.26
C SER A 511 7.42 -9.70 -1.52
N GLY A 512 6.89 -10.39 -0.50
CA GLY A 512 5.59 -11.05 -0.58
C GLY A 512 4.43 -10.12 -0.95
N ARG A 513 4.50 -8.85 -0.56
CA ARG A 513 3.48 -7.84 -0.90
C ARG A 513 3.37 -7.57 -2.40
N SER A 514 4.42 -7.81 -3.18
CA SER A 514 4.42 -7.61 -4.65
C SER A 514 3.48 -8.57 -5.38
N ILE A 515 3.01 -9.65 -4.74
CA ILE A 515 2.06 -10.58 -5.36
C ILE A 515 0.75 -9.90 -5.75
N VAL A 516 0.28 -8.96 -4.94
CA VAL A 516 -1.02 -8.30 -5.13
C VAL A 516 -1.06 -7.49 -6.43
N PRO A 517 -0.16 -6.52 -6.68
CA PRO A 517 -0.09 -5.85 -7.96
C PRO A 517 0.10 -6.80 -9.15
N MET A 518 0.91 -7.85 -9.00
CA MET A 518 1.13 -8.82 -10.09
C MET A 518 -0.13 -9.59 -10.43
N LEU A 519 -0.95 -9.98 -9.44
CA LEU A 519 -2.22 -10.66 -9.67
C LEU A 519 -3.24 -9.75 -10.33
N ILE A 520 -3.35 -8.49 -9.88
CA ILE A 520 -4.21 -7.48 -10.51
C ILE A 520 -3.82 -7.33 -11.99
N GLY A 521 -2.54 -7.49 -12.33
CA GLY A 521 -2.00 -7.42 -13.69
C GLY A 521 -2.63 -8.43 -14.66
N PHE A 522 -3.11 -9.57 -14.17
CA PHE A 522 -3.87 -10.53 -14.99
C PHE A 522 -5.25 -9.99 -15.37
N GLY A 523 -5.82 -9.10 -14.58
CA GLY A 523 -7.03 -8.38 -14.94
C GLY A 523 -6.73 -7.18 -15.83
N CYS A 524 -6.02 -6.18 -15.29
CA CYS A 524 -5.65 -4.97 -16.01
C CYS A 524 -4.33 -4.38 -15.46
N THR A 525 -3.44 -3.97 -16.36
CA THR A 525 -2.15 -3.38 -16.01
C THR A 525 -2.29 -2.01 -15.32
N VAL A 526 -3.31 -1.22 -15.66
CA VAL A 526 -3.53 0.12 -15.08
C VAL A 526 -3.71 0.08 -13.56
N PRO A 527 -4.73 -0.65 -13.03
CA PRO A 527 -4.90 -0.77 -11.60
C PRO A 527 -3.74 -1.51 -10.92
N ALA A 528 -3.09 -2.44 -11.61
CA ALA A 528 -1.93 -3.14 -11.09
C ALA A 528 -0.76 -2.20 -10.80
N VAL A 529 -0.43 -1.30 -11.73
CA VAL A 529 0.58 -0.26 -11.55
C VAL A 529 0.22 0.68 -10.40
N MET A 530 -1.05 1.08 -10.30
CA MET A 530 -1.54 1.94 -9.20
C MET A 530 -1.45 1.23 -7.84
N ALA A 531 -1.75 -0.06 -7.79
CA ALA A 531 -1.68 -0.85 -6.55
C ALA A 531 -0.25 -0.99 -6.01
N THR A 532 0.79 -0.74 -6.83
CA THR A 532 2.18 -0.78 -6.33
C THR A 532 2.51 0.32 -5.32
N ARG A 533 1.65 1.31 -5.14
CA ARG A 533 1.79 2.36 -4.12
C ARG A 533 1.75 1.80 -2.69
N THR A 534 1.13 0.63 -2.49
CA THR A 534 1.12 -0.06 -1.20
C THR A 534 2.44 -0.72 -0.84
N LEU A 535 3.42 -0.72 -1.76
CA LEU A 535 4.76 -1.27 -1.53
C LEU A 535 5.65 -0.22 -0.87
N THR A 536 6.17 -0.53 0.30
CA THR A 536 7.02 0.33 1.13
C THR A 536 8.41 0.58 0.54
N SER A 537 8.88 -0.31 -0.35
CA SER A 537 10.19 -0.20 -1.00
C SER A 537 10.08 0.38 -2.39
N GLU A 538 10.78 1.48 -2.65
CA GLU A 538 10.89 2.07 -3.98
C GLU A 538 11.50 1.09 -5.00
N ARG A 539 12.46 0.28 -4.57
CA ARG A 539 13.08 -0.78 -5.37
C ARG A 539 12.05 -1.84 -5.79
N ASP A 540 11.33 -2.41 -4.82
CA ASP A 540 10.33 -3.45 -5.07
C ASP A 540 9.17 -2.89 -5.90
N ARG A 541 8.79 -1.63 -5.66
CA ARG A 541 7.77 -0.91 -6.43
C ARG A 541 8.19 -0.76 -7.89
N LYS A 542 9.39 -0.23 -8.17
CA LYS A 542 9.91 -0.09 -9.54
C LYS A 542 9.97 -1.44 -10.24
N MET A 543 10.53 -2.44 -9.59
CA MET A 543 10.66 -3.78 -10.15
C MET A 543 9.29 -4.42 -10.43
N THR A 544 8.32 -4.28 -9.54
CA THR A 544 6.96 -4.80 -9.72
C THR A 544 6.26 -4.10 -10.90
N ILE A 545 6.37 -2.76 -11.03
CA ILE A 545 5.80 -2.01 -12.17
C ILE A 545 6.38 -2.51 -13.49
N LEU A 546 7.69 -2.78 -13.55
CA LEU A 546 8.36 -3.25 -14.78
C LEU A 546 7.98 -4.70 -15.14
N LEU A 547 7.58 -5.51 -14.16
CA LEU A 547 7.17 -6.90 -14.37
C LEU A 547 5.68 -7.06 -14.66
N THR A 548 4.84 -6.17 -14.16
CA THR A 548 3.38 -6.24 -14.32
C THR A 548 2.91 -6.38 -15.79
N PRO A 549 3.47 -5.70 -16.79
CA PRO A 549 3.04 -5.82 -18.17
C PRO A 549 3.29 -7.19 -18.83
N PHE A 550 4.14 -8.05 -18.25
CA PHE A 550 4.32 -9.43 -18.69
C PHE A 550 3.14 -10.34 -18.32
N MET A 551 2.33 -9.91 -17.35
CA MET A 551 1.09 -10.61 -17.01
C MET A 551 0.05 -10.41 -18.12
N SER A 552 -0.62 -11.48 -18.49
CA SER A 552 -1.63 -11.44 -19.55
C SER A 552 -2.91 -10.79 -19.06
N CYS A 553 -3.16 -9.53 -19.43
CA CYS A 553 -4.41 -8.85 -19.07
C CYS A 553 -5.58 -9.32 -19.94
N THR A 554 -6.81 -9.08 -19.46
CA THR A 554 -8.05 -9.52 -20.13
C THR A 554 -8.25 -8.93 -21.53
N ALA A 555 -7.77 -7.71 -21.78
CA ALA A 555 -7.84 -7.10 -23.10
C ALA A 555 -7.03 -7.85 -24.20
N LYS A 556 -6.15 -8.76 -23.82
CA LYS A 556 -5.43 -9.65 -24.75
C LYS A 556 -6.24 -10.92 -25.10
N LEU A 557 -7.27 -11.27 -24.29
CA LEU A 557 -8.06 -12.48 -24.52
C LEU A 557 -8.75 -12.55 -25.89
N PRO A 558 -9.38 -11.47 -26.40
CA PRO A 558 -9.97 -11.48 -27.76
C PRO A 558 -8.95 -11.85 -28.82
N ILE A 559 -7.71 -11.34 -28.72
CA ILE A 559 -6.63 -11.69 -29.67
C ILE A 559 -6.33 -13.19 -29.61
N TYR A 560 -6.21 -13.75 -28.40
CA TYR A 560 -5.94 -15.18 -28.24
C TYR A 560 -7.09 -16.03 -28.77
N ALA A 561 -8.33 -15.69 -28.43
CA ALA A 561 -9.49 -16.41 -28.87
C ALA A 561 -9.62 -16.41 -30.39
N PHE A 562 -9.42 -15.27 -31.04
CA PHE A 562 -9.45 -15.12 -32.48
C PHE A 562 -8.42 -16.01 -33.19
N PHE A 563 -7.13 -15.87 -32.83
CA PHE A 563 -6.08 -16.68 -33.48
C PHE A 563 -6.15 -18.17 -33.15
N VAL A 564 -6.58 -18.50 -31.93
CA VAL A 564 -6.75 -19.90 -31.51
C VAL A 564 -7.89 -20.56 -32.28
N SER A 565 -9.01 -19.86 -32.49
CA SER A 565 -10.15 -20.41 -33.25
C SER A 565 -9.81 -20.66 -34.73
N VAL A 566 -8.98 -19.83 -35.34
CA VAL A 566 -8.59 -19.93 -36.75
C VAL A 566 -7.45 -20.95 -36.96
N PHE A 567 -6.38 -20.90 -36.17
CA PHE A 567 -5.13 -21.64 -36.40
C PHE A 567 -4.96 -22.89 -35.50
N PHE A 568 -5.58 -22.93 -34.31
CA PHE A 568 -5.39 -23.98 -33.31
C PHE A 568 -6.71 -24.58 -32.77
N PRO A 569 -7.73 -24.90 -33.59
CA PRO A 569 -9.07 -25.28 -33.11
C PRO A 569 -9.06 -26.54 -32.24
N LYS A 570 -8.16 -27.49 -32.49
CA LYS A 570 -8.06 -28.75 -31.72
C LYS A 570 -7.42 -28.58 -30.35
N TYR A 571 -6.55 -27.60 -30.15
CA TYR A 571 -5.73 -27.42 -28.94
C TYR A 571 -5.94 -26.04 -28.29
N GLY A 572 -7.07 -25.39 -28.55
CA GLY A 572 -7.35 -24.01 -28.16
C GLY A 572 -7.12 -23.74 -26.69
N GLY A 573 -7.65 -24.56 -25.80
CA GLY A 573 -7.46 -24.40 -24.35
C GLY A 573 -5.99 -24.56 -23.92
N LEU A 574 -5.24 -25.48 -24.54
CA LEU A 574 -3.81 -25.65 -24.24
C LEU A 574 -2.98 -24.47 -24.70
N VAL A 575 -3.25 -23.92 -25.89
CA VAL A 575 -2.55 -22.74 -26.40
C VAL A 575 -2.81 -21.52 -25.54
N MET A 576 -4.07 -21.28 -25.18
CA MET A 576 -4.43 -20.18 -24.29
C MET A 576 -3.74 -20.29 -22.92
N SER A 577 -3.84 -21.48 -22.28
CA SER A 577 -3.16 -21.72 -21.00
C SER A 577 -1.64 -21.61 -21.13
N GLY A 578 -1.08 -22.12 -22.24
CA GLY A 578 0.34 -22.01 -22.56
C GLY A 578 0.83 -20.57 -22.67
N LEU A 579 0.04 -19.66 -23.26
CA LEU A 579 0.36 -18.24 -23.34
C LEU A 579 0.42 -17.56 -21.95
N TYR A 580 -0.52 -17.91 -21.05
CA TYR A 580 -0.46 -17.42 -19.67
C TYR A 580 0.79 -17.90 -18.94
N VAL A 581 1.08 -19.18 -19.03
CA VAL A 581 2.29 -19.78 -18.43
C VAL A 581 3.56 -19.17 -19.04
N LEU A 582 3.60 -18.97 -20.35
CA LEU A 582 4.73 -18.32 -21.05
C LEU A 582 4.96 -16.89 -20.54
N GLY A 583 3.91 -16.09 -20.36
CA GLY A 583 4.01 -14.75 -19.80
C GLY A 583 4.64 -14.75 -18.40
N ILE A 584 4.20 -15.66 -17.53
CA ILE A 584 4.76 -15.83 -16.17
C ILE A 584 6.23 -16.26 -16.24
N LEU A 585 6.58 -17.21 -17.10
CA LEU A 585 7.96 -17.70 -17.25
C LEU A 585 8.91 -16.62 -17.75
N ILE A 586 8.51 -15.87 -18.77
CA ILE A 586 9.31 -14.76 -19.30
C ILE A 586 9.41 -13.65 -18.26
N GLY A 587 8.32 -13.29 -17.60
CA GLY A 587 8.31 -12.33 -16.48
C GLY A 587 9.27 -12.74 -15.36
N THR A 588 9.28 -14.02 -14.99
CA THR A 588 10.19 -14.58 -13.98
C THR A 588 11.66 -14.50 -14.45
N LEU A 589 11.95 -14.85 -15.71
CA LEU A 589 13.29 -14.75 -16.28
C LEU A 589 13.80 -13.31 -16.27
N ILE A 590 12.96 -12.37 -16.68
CA ILE A 590 13.29 -10.94 -16.66
C ILE A 590 13.46 -10.44 -15.21
N ALA A 591 12.69 -10.95 -14.25
CA ALA A 591 12.87 -10.63 -12.84
C ALA A 591 14.25 -11.07 -12.34
N PHE A 592 14.73 -12.25 -12.70
CA PHE A 592 16.10 -12.68 -12.39
C PHE A 592 17.16 -11.77 -13.04
N LEU A 593 16.95 -11.36 -14.28
CA LEU A 593 17.83 -10.41 -14.96
C LEU A 593 17.87 -9.06 -14.23
N TYR A 594 16.72 -8.53 -13.86
CA TYR A 594 16.62 -7.26 -13.13
C TYR A 594 17.28 -7.33 -11.76
N LYS A 595 17.07 -8.43 -11.01
CA LYS A 595 17.71 -8.67 -9.72
C LYS A 595 19.25 -8.65 -9.82
N GLY A 596 19.80 -9.21 -10.89
CA GLY A 596 21.26 -9.29 -11.11
C GLY A 596 21.89 -8.00 -11.62
N THR A 597 21.12 -7.15 -12.31
CA THR A 597 21.62 -5.96 -13.03
C THR A 597 21.15 -4.64 -12.45
N LEU A 598 19.87 -4.31 -12.60
CA LEU A 598 19.28 -3.01 -12.31
C LEU A 598 18.95 -2.82 -10.83
N PHE A 599 18.49 -3.88 -10.15
CA PHE A 599 17.98 -3.83 -8.79
C PHE A 599 18.78 -4.75 -7.85
N LYS A 600 20.10 -4.49 -7.76
CA LYS A 600 20.98 -5.19 -6.83
C LYS A 600 20.58 -4.90 -5.38
N GLY A 601 20.68 -5.89 -4.50
CA GLY A 601 20.38 -5.77 -3.09
C GLY A 601 19.35 -6.81 -2.59
N LYS A 602 19.20 -6.89 -1.28
CA LYS A 602 18.21 -7.76 -0.64
C LYS A 602 16.82 -7.09 -0.69
N PRO A 603 15.72 -7.84 -0.87
CA PRO A 603 14.37 -7.31 -0.70
C PRO A 603 14.20 -6.80 0.73
N VAL A 604 13.35 -5.79 0.90
CA VAL A 604 13.04 -5.21 2.21
C VAL A 604 12.59 -6.31 3.17
N PRO A 605 13.02 -6.25 4.43
CA PRO A 605 12.57 -7.18 5.47
C PRO A 605 11.04 -7.25 5.52
N PHE A 606 10.54 -8.45 5.81
CA PHE A 606 9.10 -8.70 5.85
C PHE A 606 8.64 -8.79 7.30
N VAL A 607 8.59 -7.63 7.95
CA VAL A 607 8.02 -7.53 9.29
C VAL A 607 6.60 -6.98 9.12
N MET A 608 5.60 -7.79 9.41
CA MET A 608 4.20 -7.44 9.20
C MET A 608 3.30 -8.10 10.25
N GLU A 609 2.32 -7.37 10.70
CA GLU A 609 1.21 -7.93 11.49
C GLU A 609 0.18 -8.60 10.59
N LEU A 610 -0.41 -9.69 11.07
CA LEU A 610 -1.58 -10.31 10.44
C LEU A 610 -2.83 -9.80 11.16
N PRO A 611 -3.56 -8.82 10.58
CA PRO A 611 -4.75 -8.26 11.24
C PRO A 611 -5.85 -9.30 11.37
N ASN A 612 -6.70 -9.21 12.39
CA ASN A 612 -7.87 -10.06 12.50
C ASN A 612 -8.80 -9.90 11.28
N TYR A 613 -9.48 -10.98 10.88
CA TYR A 613 -10.46 -10.90 9.79
C TYR A 613 -11.65 -10.05 10.22
N ARG A 614 -11.86 -8.96 9.48
CA ARG A 614 -12.98 -8.03 9.68
C ARG A 614 -13.79 -7.90 8.41
N MET A 615 -15.10 -7.65 8.55
CA MET A 615 -15.92 -7.29 7.40
C MET A 615 -15.71 -5.80 7.10
N PRO A 616 -15.42 -5.42 5.85
CA PRO A 616 -15.24 -4.04 5.47
C PRO A 616 -16.54 -3.24 5.63
N GLY A 617 -16.41 -1.98 6.03
CA GLY A 617 -17.53 -1.06 6.11
C GLY A 617 -18.07 -0.70 4.72
N ILE A 618 -19.37 -0.87 4.48
CA ILE A 618 -19.99 -0.63 3.16
C ILE A 618 -19.72 0.78 2.65
N LYS A 619 -19.81 1.79 3.51
CA LYS A 619 -19.53 3.19 3.14
C LYS A 619 -18.09 3.43 2.69
N ASN A 620 -17.12 2.78 3.33
CA ASN A 620 -15.71 2.91 2.95
C ASN A 620 -15.45 2.29 1.58
N VAL A 621 -16.02 1.11 1.33
CA VAL A 621 -15.92 0.44 0.04
C VAL A 621 -16.56 1.28 -1.07
N GLU A 622 -17.75 1.81 -0.86
CA GLU A 622 -18.45 2.68 -1.80
C GLU A 622 -17.63 3.94 -2.15
N GLN A 623 -17.08 4.60 -1.13
CA GLN A 623 -16.23 5.79 -1.33
C GLN A 623 -14.96 5.46 -2.11
N LEU A 624 -14.28 4.36 -1.79
CA LEU A 624 -13.09 3.92 -2.51
C LEU A 624 -13.42 3.58 -3.97
N LEU A 625 -14.53 2.90 -4.23
CA LEU A 625 -14.97 2.59 -5.59
C LEU A 625 -15.25 3.86 -6.39
N TRP A 626 -15.91 4.85 -5.78
CA TRP A 626 -16.17 6.13 -6.42
C TRP A 626 -14.87 6.88 -6.76
N GLU A 627 -13.89 6.93 -5.84
CA GLU A 627 -12.60 7.54 -6.08
C GLU A 627 -11.87 6.87 -7.26
N LYS A 628 -11.86 5.52 -7.30
CA LYS A 628 -11.23 4.76 -8.39
C LYS A 628 -11.95 4.95 -9.73
N ALA A 629 -13.29 4.96 -9.72
CA ALA A 629 -14.10 5.22 -10.91
C ALA A 629 -13.85 6.65 -11.45
N LYS A 630 -13.84 7.65 -10.57
CA LYS A 630 -13.55 9.04 -10.92
C LYS A 630 -12.15 9.21 -11.52
N ASP A 631 -11.13 8.61 -10.89
CA ASP A 631 -9.74 8.62 -11.39
C ASP A 631 -9.65 8.01 -12.80
N PHE A 632 -10.34 6.89 -13.02
CA PHE A 632 -10.37 6.25 -14.34
C PHE A 632 -11.06 7.12 -15.39
N LEU A 633 -12.22 7.69 -15.05
CA LEU A 633 -12.96 8.60 -15.95
C LEU A 633 -12.14 9.83 -16.34
N GLN A 634 -11.46 10.47 -15.39
CA GLN A 634 -10.59 11.60 -15.67
C GLN A 634 -9.46 11.25 -16.63
N LYS A 635 -8.85 10.06 -16.46
CA LYS A 635 -7.79 9.57 -17.37
C LYS A 635 -8.34 9.19 -18.74
N ALA A 636 -9.53 8.58 -18.80
CA ALA A 636 -10.18 8.25 -20.05
C ALA A 636 -10.45 9.52 -20.89
N PHE A 637 -11.01 10.54 -20.28
CA PHE A 637 -11.31 11.80 -20.99
C PHE A 637 -10.06 12.65 -21.31
N SER A 638 -8.97 12.57 -20.56
CA SER A 638 -7.80 13.39 -20.82
C SER A 638 -6.80 12.75 -21.79
N VAL A 639 -6.37 11.53 -21.51
CA VAL A 639 -5.27 10.87 -22.27
C VAL A 639 -5.83 10.05 -23.43
N ILE A 640 -6.89 9.28 -23.17
CA ILE A 640 -7.38 8.33 -24.16
C ILE A 640 -8.13 9.06 -25.26
N LEU A 641 -8.96 10.07 -24.95
CA LEU A 641 -9.65 10.88 -25.96
C LEU A 641 -8.67 11.54 -26.94
N ILE A 642 -7.59 12.16 -26.44
CA ILE A 642 -6.59 12.77 -27.31
C ILE A 642 -5.93 11.71 -28.18
N ALA A 643 -5.59 10.60 -27.61
CA ALA A 643 -4.94 9.52 -28.33
C ALA A 643 -5.86 8.87 -29.38
N THR A 644 -7.14 8.69 -29.11
CA THR A 644 -8.11 8.16 -30.09
C THR A 644 -8.34 9.14 -31.25
N ILE A 645 -8.41 10.43 -30.99
CA ILE A 645 -8.49 11.47 -32.04
C ILE A 645 -7.24 11.42 -32.94
N VAL A 646 -6.05 11.30 -32.36
CA VAL A 646 -4.80 11.20 -33.14
C VAL A 646 -4.82 9.96 -34.04
N VAL A 647 -5.20 8.80 -33.50
CA VAL A 647 -5.25 7.57 -34.30
C VAL A 647 -6.33 7.62 -35.36
N TRP A 648 -7.54 8.11 -35.04
CA TRP A 648 -8.59 8.35 -36.02
C TRP A 648 -8.08 9.24 -37.16
N PHE A 649 -7.38 10.34 -36.83
CA PHE A 649 -6.81 11.23 -37.83
C PHE A 649 -5.81 10.51 -38.75
N LEU A 650 -4.90 9.72 -38.18
CA LEU A 650 -3.93 8.95 -38.93
C LEU A 650 -4.56 7.84 -39.79
N GLN A 651 -5.72 7.31 -39.39
CA GLN A 651 -6.46 6.30 -40.14
C GLN A 651 -7.32 6.89 -41.25
N SER A 652 -7.88 8.10 -41.04
CA SER A 652 -8.86 8.71 -41.91
C SER A 652 -8.27 9.64 -42.98
N PHE A 653 -6.99 10.03 -42.85
CA PHE A 653 -6.37 10.97 -43.76
C PHE A 653 -5.08 10.41 -44.42
N ASP A 654 -4.85 10.83 -45.67
CA ASP A 654 -3.58 10.61 -46.41
C ASP A 654 -2.51 11.68 -46.04
N LEU A 655 -1.30 11.57 -46.62
CA LEU A 655 -0.21 12.54 -46.41
C LEU A 655 -0.52 13.95 -46.96
N HIS A 656 -1.59 14.09 -47.78
CA HIS A 656 -2.04 15.36 -48.36
C HIS A 656 -3.26 15.92 -47.64
N PHE A 657 -3.61 15.34 -46.50
CA PHE A 657 -4.78 15.71 -45.69
C PHE A 657 -6.14 15.52 -46.39
N ASN A 658 -6.20 14.64 -47.41
CA ASN A 658 -7.46 14.22 -48.00
C ASN A 658 -8.05 13.05 -47.21
N MET A 659 -9.36 13.02 -47.08
CA MET A 659 -10.08 11.91 -46.45
C MET A 659 -9.97 10.66 -47.33
N VAL A 660 -9.52 9.55 -46.76
CA VAL A 660 -9.19 8.32 -47.49
C VAL A 660 -10.41 7.41 -47.56
N THR A 661 -10.69 6.86 -48.73
CA THR A 661 -11.73 5.83 -48.94
C THR A 661 -11.16 4.41 -48.78
N ASP A 662 -9.87 4.23 -49.04
CA ASP A 662 -9.16 2.95 -48.86
C ASP A 662 -8.14 3.05 -47.73
N SER A 663 -8.27 2.17 -46.72
CA SER A 663 -7.36 2.13 -45.56
C SER A 663 -5.89 2.00 -45.91
N ALA A 664 -5.56 1.47 -47.10
CA ALA A 664 -4.18 1.32 -47.58
C ALA A 664 -3.47 2.67 -47.84
N ASP A 665 -4.21 3.71 -48.16
CA ASP A 665 -3.68 5.04 -48.45
C ASP A 665 -3.53 5.92 -47.21
N SER A 666 -4.01 5.46 -46.05
CA SER A 666 -3.96 6.20 -44.78
C SER A 666 -2.51 6.48 -44.33
N MET A 667 -2.33 7.57 -43.56
CA MET A 667 -1.03 7.86 -42.94
C MET A 667 -0.60 6.71 -42.02
N LEU A 668 -1.51 6.07 -41.31
CA LEU A 668 -1.22 4.96 -40.41
C LEU A 668 -0.70 3.75 -41.19
N ALA A 669 -1.28 3.42 -42.35
CA ALA A 669 -0.81 2.34 -43.22
C ALA A 669 0.60 2.61 -43.76
N LYS A 670 0.91 3.85 -44.12
CA LYS A 670 2.28 4.24 -44.59
C LYS A 670 3.31 4.14 -43.47
N VAL A 671 2.98 4.59 -42.26
CA VAL A 671 3.85 4.42 -41.07
C VAL A 671 4.01 2.93 -40.73
N ALA A 672 2.96 2.14 -40.81
CA ALA A 672 3.03 0.69 -40.63
C ALA A 672 3.90 0.02 -41.68
N GLY A 673 3.85 0.48 -42.96
CA GLY A 673 4.72 0.02 -44.03
C GLY A 673 6.21 0.19 -43.76
N LEU A 674 6.62 1.25 -43.05
CA LEU A 674 7.99 1.45 -42.59
C LEU A 674 8.46 0.41 -41.56
N LEU A 675 7.51 -0.17 -40.79
CA LEU A 675 7.83 -1.20 -39.82
C LEU A 675 7.83 -2.61 -40.41
N THR A 676 7.27 -2.81 -41.60
CA THR A 676 7.19 -4.10 -42.29
C THR A 676 8.52 -4.85 -42.36
N PRO A 677 9.68 -4.23 -42.71
CA PRO A 677 10.97 -4.92 -42.78
C PRO A 677 11.41 -5.46 -41.42
N LEU A 678 11.04 -4.79 -40.30
CA LEU A 678 11.37 -5.22 -38.95
C LEU A 678 10.60 -6.48 -38.55
N PHE A 679 9.39 -6.64 -39.07
CA PHE A 679 8.51 -7.78 -38.78
C PHE A 679 8.60 -8.92 -39.79
N ALA A 680 9.27 -8.70 -40.95
CA ALA A 680 9.49 -9.72 -41.96
C ALA A 680 10.19 -11.00 -41.42
N PRO A 681 11.24 -10.92 -40.56
CA PRO A 681 11.86 -12.12 -39.97
C PRO A 681 10.95 -12.96 -39.08
N LEU A 682 9.83 -12.40 -38.62
CA LEU A 682 8.82 -13.09 -37.82
C LEU A 682 7.73 -13.76 -38.67
N GLY A 683 7.82 -13.66 -40.00
CA GLY A 683 6.74 -14.03 -40.92
C GLY A 683 5.53 -13.09 -40.84
N LEU A 684 5.71 -11.87 -40.34
CA LEU A 684 4.68 -10.86 -40.10
C LEU A 684 4.91 -9.61 -40.98
N GLY A 685 5.54 -9.77 -42.12
CA GLY A 685 5.94 -8.69 -43.04
C GLY A 685 4.79 -8.09 -43.88
N ASP A 686 3.57 -8.03 -43.35
CA ASP A 686 2.41 -7.40 -44.01
C ASP A 686 2.05 -6.09 -43.27
N TRP A 687 1.85 -5.01 -44.05
CA TRP A 687 1.49 -3.69 -43.50
C TRP A 687 0.18 -3.72 -42.72
N ARG A 688 -0.79 -4.59 -43.09
CA ARG A 688 -2.07 -4.76 -42.38
C ARG A 688 -1.87 -5.27 -40.96
N ILE A 689 -0.94 -6.21 -40.75
CA ILE A 689 -0.57 -6.73 -39.45
C ILE A 689 0.13 -5.62 -38.65
N CYS A 690 1.07 -4.90 -39.24
CA CYS A 690 1.74 -3.78 -38.57
C CYS A 690 0.74 -2.67 -38.17
N THR A 691 -0.25 -2.37 -39.01
CA THR A 691 -1.32 -1.42 -38.72
C THR A 691 -2.15 -1.87 -37.54
N SER A 692 -2.53 -3.15 -37.48
CA SER A 692 -3.30 -3.70 -36.35
C SER A 692 -2.53 -3.66 -35.05
N LEU A 693 -1.21 -3.93 -35.06
CA LEU A 693 -0.37 -3.84 -33.88
C LEU A 693 -0.20 -2.40 -33.39
N LEU A 694 -0.14 -1.42 -34.31
CA LEU A 694 -0.14 0.01 -33.97
C LEU A 694 -1.48 0.45 -33.37
N SER A 695 -2.61 0.00 -33.93
CA SER A 695 -3.94 0.23 -33.34
C SER A 695 -4.03 -0.41 -31.95
N GLY A 696 -3.49 -1.61 -31.77
CA GLY A 696 -3.45 -2.33 -30.50
C GLY A 696 -2.54 -1.69 -29.44
N PHE A 697 -1.73 -0.72 -29.79
CA PHE A 697 -1.03 0.12 -28.83
C PHE A 697 -2.01 1.05 -28.08
N MET A 698 -3.08 1.50 -28.73
CA MET A 698 -4.12 2.29 -28.12
C MET A 698 -4.94 1.43 -27.14
N ALA A 699 -5.58 0.41 -27.70
CA ALA A 699 -6.42 -0.54 -27.00
C ALA A 699 -6.17 -1.94 -27.59
N LYS A 700 -5.85 -2.92 -26.73
CA LYS A 700 -5.44 -4.25 -27.20
C LYS A 700 -6.49 -4.98 -28.01
N GLU A 701 -7.74 -4.79 -27.67
CA GLU A 701 -8.90 -5.34 -28.39
C GLU A 701 -9.00 -4.85 -29.82
N SER A 702 -8.54 -3.64 -30.13
CA SER A 702 -8.55 -3.07 -31.48
C SER A 702 -7.69 -3.83 -32.49
N VAL A 703 -6.78 -4.69 -32.03
CA VAL A 703 -5.98 -5.55 -32.93
C VAL A 703 -6.89 -6.44 -33.77
N VAL A 704 -7.88 -7.10 -33.13
CA VAL A 704 -8.76 -8.05 -33.80
C VAL A 704 -9.69 -7.33 -34.77
N SER A 705 -10.36 -6.28 -34.32
CA SER A 705 -11.29 -5.52 -35.20
C SER A 705 -10.56 -4.90 -36.39
N THR A 706 -9.33 -4.39 -36.21
CA THR A 706 -8.54 -3.88 -37.33
C THR A 706 -8.14 -5.01 -38.30
N LEU A 707 -7.77 -6.19 -37.79
CA LEU A 707 -7.44 -7.34 -38.65
C LEU A 707 -8.67 -7.83 -39.44
N GLU A 708 -9.85 -7.92 -38.79
CA GLU A 708 -11.09 -8.33 -39.46
C GLU A 708 -11.46 -7.36 -40.59
N VAL A 709 -11.35 -6.06 -40.35
CA VAL A 709 -11.63 -5.02 -41.36
C VAL A 709 -10.61 -5.11 -42.51
N LEU A 710 -9.31 -5.24 -42.24
CA LEU A 710 -8.27 -5.19 -43.24
C LEU A 710 -8.12 -6.49 -44.06
N PHE A 711 -8.49 -7.64 -43.49
CA PHE A 711 -8.39 -8.95 -44.14
C PHE A 711 -9.73 -9.49 -44.65
N GLY A 712 -10.86 -8.89 -44.26
CA GLY A 712 -12.20 -9.31 -44.71
C GLY A 712 -12.56 -10.76 -44.35
N GLY A 713 -11.97 -11.32 -43.31
CA GLY A 713 -12.16 -12.70 -42.85
C GLY A 713 -11.14 -13.73 -43.37
N ASP A 714 -10.30 -13.38 -44.36
CA ASP A 714 -9.37 -14.32 -45.04
C ASP A 714 -7.96 -14.40 -44.39
N ILE A 715 -7.85 -14.10 -43.09
CA ILE A 715 -6.56 -14.08 -42.41
C ILE A 715 -5.84 -15.46 -42.42
N GLY A 716 -6.61 -16.55 -42.44
CA GLY A 716 -6.10 -17.92 -42.47
C GLY A 716 -5.38 -18.29 -43.75
N THR A 717 -5.59 -17.55 -44.85
CA THR A 717 -4.93 -17.77 -46.15
C THR A 717 -3.61 -17.04 -46.25
N VAL A 718 -3.41 -15.97 -45.47
CA VAL A 718 -2.23 -15.08 -45.56
C VAL A 718 -1.18 -15.45 -44.51
N LEU A 719 -1.58 -15.87 -43.31
CA LEU A 719 -0.67 -16.25 -42.22
C LEU A 719 -0.48 -17.76 -42.15
N THR A 720 0.79 -18.16 -41.97
CA THR A 720 1.12 -19.57 -41.62
C THR A 720 0.87 -19.80 -40.11
N THR A 721 0.77 -21.05 -39.70
CA THR A 721 0.60 -21.42 -38.28
C THR A 721 1.79 -20.93 -37.42
N SER A 722 3.02 -20.95 -37.98
CA SER A 722 4.22 -20.43 -37.31
C SER A 722 4.18 -18.91 -37.15
N SER A 723 3.73 -18.19 -38.16
CA SER A 723 3.54 -16.73 -38.08
C SER A 723 2.41 -16.33 -37.13
N ALA A 724 1.31 -17.09 -37.12
CA ALA A 724 0.22 -16.88 -36.14
C ALA A 724 0.69 -17.11 -34.70
N ALA A 725 1.48 -18.15 -34.44
CA ALA A 725 2.08 -18.39 -33.14
C ALA A 725 3.06 -17.27 -32.72
N ALA A 726 3.89 -16.79 -33.66
CA ALA A 726 4.78 -15.65 -33.44
C ALA A 726 4.01 -14.37 -33.10
N LEU A 727 2.90 -14.12 -33.81
CA LEU A 727 2.04 -12.96 -33.54
C LEU A 727 1.34 -13.06 -32.18
N LEU A 728 0.90 -14.25 -31.76
CA LEU A 728 0.35 -14.48 -30.43
C LEU A 728 1.37 -14.17 -29.33
N VAL A 729 2.61 -14.67 -29.46
CA VAL A 729 3.70 -14.40 -28.51
C VAL A 729 4.10 -12.94 -28.52
N PHE A 730 4.17 -12.30 -29.69
CA PHE A 730 4.42 -10.88 -29.79
C PHE A 730 3.32 -10.08 -29.09
N SER A 731 2.05 -10.38 -29.35
CA SER A 731 0.90 -9.71 -28.76
C SER A 731 0.81 -9.89 -27.25
N LEU A 732 1.29 -11.03 -26.72
CA LEU A 732 1.42 -11.29 -25.30
C LEU A 732 2.39 -10.32 -24.63
N LEU A 733 3.56 -10.09 -25.24
CA LEU A 733 4.71 -9.46 -24.58
C LEU A 733 4.95 -8.00 -24.96
N TYR A 734 4.45 -7.55 -26.13
CA TYR A 734 4.74 -6.18 -26.60
C TYR A 734 4.10 -5.12 -25.70
N THR A 735 4.52 -3.88 -25.88
CA THR A 735 4.19 -2.73 -25.04
C THR A 735 2.75 -2.72 -24.52
N PRO A 736 2.50 -2.34 -23.27
CA PRO A 736 1.15 -2.19 -22.74
C PRO A 736 0.38 -1.07 -23.45
N CYS A 737 -0.94 -1.01 -23.25
CA CYS A 737 -1.77 0.03 -23.84
C CYS A 737 -1.39 1.44 -23.34
N VAL A 738 -1.78 2.49 -24.08
CA VAL A 738 -1.49 3.89 -23.76
C VAL A 738 -1.91 4.25 -22.32
N ALA A 739 -3.06 3.75 -21.84
CA ALA A 739 -3.52 3.98 -20.48
C ALA A 739 -2.55 3.42 -19.42
N ALA A 740 -1.98 2.23 -19.67
CA ALA A 740 -0.99 1.63 -18.77
C ALA A 740 0.33 2.40 -18.80
N ILE A 741 0.77 2.86 -19.98
CA ILE A 741 1.98 3.69 -20.11
C ILE A 741 1.80 5.04 -19.40
N ALA A 742 0.63 5.67 -19.53
CA ALA A 742 0.30 6.89 -18.80
C ALA A 742 0.37 6.66 -17.28
N SER A 743 -0.10 5.50 -16.79
CA SER A 743 0.02 5.14 -15.38
C SER A 743 1.47 4.90 -14.97
N ILE A 744 2.27 4.20 -15.76
CA ILE A 744 3.71 4.01 -15.52
C ILE A 744 4.44 5.36 -15.52
N LYS A 745 4.11 6.26 -16.45
CA LYS A 745 4.67 7.63 -16.49
C LYS A 745 4.38 8.41 -15.22
N ARG A 746 3.17 8.28 -14.68
CA ARG A 746 2.77 8.94 -13.43
C ARG A 746 3.54 8.40 -12.23
N GLU A 747 3.79 7.08 -12.17
CA GLU A 747 4.45 6.42 -11.05
C GLU A 747 5.98 6.47 -11.09
N LEU A 748 6.58 6.37 -12.28
CA LEU A 748 8.04 6.27 -12.44
C LEU A 748 8.67 7.42 -13.23
N GLY A 749 7.85 8.28 -13.84
CA GLY A 749 8.29 9.36 -14.70
C GLY A 749 8.46 8.99 -16.17
N SER A 750 8.66 10.01 -17.01
CA SER A 750 8.69 9.88 -18.48
C SER A 750 9.83 8.98 -18.99
N LYS A 751 11.01 9.05 -18.37
CA LYS A 751 12.17 8.24 -18.75
C LYS A 751 11.88 6.74 -18.67
N TRP A 752 11.31 6.29 -17.56
CA TRP A 752 10.95 4.89 -17.34
C TRP A 752 9.83 4.42 -18.26
N ALA A 753 8.84 5.28 -18.54
CA ALA A 753 7.75 4.95 -19.46
C ALA A 753 8.29 4.64 -20.87
N VAL A 754 9.24 5.45 -21.40
CA VAL A 754 9.88 5.21 -22.69
C VAL A 754 10.72 3.94 -22.67
N ILE A 755 11.50 3.72 -21.60
CA ILE A 755 12.32 2.51 -21.45
C ILE A 755 11.45 1.26 -21.47
N VAL A 756 10.31 1.26 -20.77
CA VAL A 756 9.37 0.12 -20.75
C VAL A 756 8.86 -0.19 -22.14
N VAL A 757 8.43 0.81 -22.91
CA VAL A 757 7.92 0.63 -24.28
C VAL A 757 8.98 -0.04 -25.16
N ILE A 758 10.19 0.53 -25.20
CA ILE A 758 11.27 0.01 -26.04
C ILE A 758 11.67 -1.41 -25.61
N TRP A 759 11.89 -1.60 -24.31
CA TRP A 759 12.37 -2.86 -23.75
C TRP A 759 11.38 -4.01 -23.97
N GLN A 760 10.08 -3.74 -23.77
CA GLN A 760 9.06 -4.76 -24.03
C GLN A 760 8.90 -5.09 -25.50
N CYS A 761 9.00 -4.11 -26.41
CA CYS A 761 9.01 -4.39 -27.85
C CYS A 761 10.21 -5.27 -28.25
N VAL A 762 11.40 -5.02 -27.68
CA VAL A 762 12.60 -5.83 -27.94
C VAL A 762 12.42 -7.26 -27.44
N ILE A 763 11.90 -7.44 -26.20
CA ILE A 763 11.65 -8.78 -25.64
C ILE A 763 10.58 -9.52 -26.47
N ALA A 764 9.49 -8.82 -26.81
CA ALA A 764 8.41 -9.39 -27.60
C ALA A 764 8.91 -9.85 -28.97
N TRP A 765 9.72 -9.02 -29.64
CA TRP A 765 10.31 -9.35 -30.93
C TRP A 765 11.22 -10.59 -30.82
N ALA A 766 12.12 -10.61 -29.84
CA ALA A 766 13.03 -11.74 -29.64
C ALA A 766 12.29 -13.04 -29.31
N ALA A 767 11.28 -12.99 -28.43
CA ALA A 767 10.48 -14.15 -28.09
C ALA A 767 9.64 -14.65 -29.28
N ALA A 768 9.04 -13.75 -30.04
CA ALA A 768 8.29 -14.08 -31.25
C ALA A 768 9.20 -14.69 -32.34
N PHE A 769 10.41 -14.16 -32.52
CA PHE A 769 11.40 -14.71 -33.44
C PHE A 769 11.79 -16.14 -33.06
N ILE A 770 12.10 -16.38 -31.79
CA ILE A 770 12.39 -17.72 -31.28
C ILE A 770 11.20 -18.66 -31.52
N THR A 771 9.98 -18.21 -31.28
CA THR A 771 8.76 -18.99 -31.48
C THR A 771 8.57 -19.34 -32.95
N HIS A 772 8.77 -18.37 -33.84
CA HIS A 772 8.70 -18.58 -35.30
C HIS A 772 9.71 -19.64 -35.77
N LEU A 773 10.94 -19.57 -35.27
CA LEU A 773 12.04 -20.51 -35.58
C LEU A 773 11.77 -21.95 -35.06
N LEU A 774 11.10 -22.08 -33.87
CA LEU A 774 10.83 -23.37 -33.27
C LEU A 774 9.64 -24.11 -33.92
N ILE A 775 8.70 -23.37 -34.53
CA ILE A 775 7.48 -23.93 -35.11
C ILE A 775 7.61 -24.07 -36.64
N HIS A 776 8.62 -23.45 -37.22
CA HIS A 776 8.93 -23.58 -38.66
C HIS A 776 9.52 -24.95 -38.93
#